data_f1d3a3c512e4ac03ed1be5eb9139f936
#
_entry.id   f1d3a3c512e4ac03ed1be5eb9139f936
#
_cell.length_a   1.000
_cell.length_b   1.000
_cell.length_c   1.000
_cell.angle_alpha   90.00
_cell.angle_beta   90.00
_cell.angle_gamma   90.00
#
_symmetry.space_group_name_H-M   'P 1'
#
loop_
_entity.id
_entity.type
_entity.pdbx_description
1 polymer ?
#
loop_
_entity_poly.entity_id
_entity_poly.type
_entity_poly.pdbx_seq_one_letter_code
_entity_poly.pdbx_strand_id
1 'polypeptide(L)'
;MKTWLRPLAVGSGLVTLLTVLFTLVLFFLFRSIVADLPKLPENPHELGIRPGTEIFAASGERIFTFNQSRQRATLDQISPFVVQALIATEDVAFNRHPGVHFRSLLSAVWANLTQGFGTRGGSTLTQQLVKRLFFSPEKTLKRKFSEMLIALQLEALFAQTYPDTVENERGRYPVYKDRLLELYLNTVFYGANAYGITDAATIYFGRTPEDLSLPQAALLMGLINAPTAYNPLQNPERATKRLRHVLRRMAAVGFISSAELEAQIEIRAEELVDPHSIPRNPTPYWVEAIKAEVARRWGPEVLRYGSLRIFTTLDLKLQKAAEKAIAQGVGKLDLRMGFPLYSDAGLEERRGYVQAALVCLAPRTGQVRAMVGGRDIFVSYYNRALTARRQPGSGFKPIAYLAALQEGVISPLSLFVDEIRHYEVNRRLWIPRNFGEEYLGLTTAAWALVKSANSTAVQVTEKVGPQKIADLAQRLGFESTIGPYMSIALGVNEVTVLEMASAYGALVSAGLHVEPTLVDSVLDSEGTPLFAHALSIRQAVPPDLAYQMIHLLRQVVNRGTGRSVRRLGFTRPAAGKTGTTNDNTDAWFTGCTPELAASVWVGFDDKRQHKLVDEKKLQITGGTGAAPIWTEFMKAATAGTPETDFALPSGVRIIAVDPITGLPPSALQEAAPGDSLAEREPPISVALRSLEIETKPADLLAFEKEQGRALIDSLLREAWDQQAPLLELRD
;
A
#
# COMPACT_ATOMS: atom_id res chain seq x y z
N MET A 1 -28.22 -55.43 -57.65
CA MET A 1 -27.26 -55.43 -56.53
C MET A 1 -26.07 -54.43 -56.68
N LYS A 2 -25.99 -53.65 -57.75
CA LYS A 2 -24.83 -52.71 -57.95
C LYS A 2 -25.05 -51.26 -57.54
N THR A 3 -26.25 -50.84 -57.11
CA THR A 3 -26.56 -49.42 -56.79
C THR A 3 -26.41 -49.04 -55.34
N TRP A 4 -26.28 -49.99 -54.40
CA TRP A 4 -26.15 -49.74 -52.95
C TRP A 4 -24.68 -49.70 -52.46
N LEU A 5 -23.71 -50.13 -53.29
CA LEU A 5 -22.30 -50.17 -52.93
C LEU A 5 -21.58 -48.81 -53.12
N ARG A 6 -22.11 -47.92 -53.96
CA ARG A 6 -21.47 -46.59 -54.21
C ARG A 6 -21.55 -45.63 -53.01
N PRO A 7 -22.69 -45.47 -52.29
CA PRO A 7 -22.69 -44.56 -51.12
C PRO A 7 -21.86 -45.08 -49.94
N LEU A 8 -21.74 -46.41 -49.78
CA LEU A 8 -20.86 -47.01 -48.75
C LEU A 8 -19.39 -46.77 -49.02
N ALA A 9 -18.93 -46.85 -50.27
CA ALA A 9 -17.56 -46.59 -50.66
C ALA A 9 -17.19 -45.10 -50.57
N VAL A 10 -18.09 -44.20 -50.88
CA VAL A 10 -17.91 -42.75 -50.71
C VAL A 10 -17.89 -42.37 -49.23
N GLY A 11 -18.77 -42.96 -48.42
CA GLY A 11 -18.80 -42.75 -46.97
C GLY A 11 -17.52 -43.25 -46.28
N SER A 12 -17.02 -44.44 -46.65
CA SER A 12 -15.78 -44.95 -46.09
C SER A 12 -14.54 -44.10 -46.51
N GLY A 13 -14.49 -43.62 -47.77
CA GLY A 13 -13.43 -42.72 -48.25
C GLY A 13 -13.43 -41.40 -47.51
N LEU A 14 -14.62 -40.81 -47.24
CA LEU A 14 -14.71 -39.56 -46.45
C LEU A 14 -14.26 -39.75 -45.00
N VAL A 15 -14.67 -40.85 -44.35
CA VAL A 15 -14.23 -41.18 -42.98
C VAL A 15 -12.72 -41.37 -42.91
N THR A 16 -12.15 -42.08 -43.89
CA THR A 16 -10.70 -42.29 -43.97
C THR A 16 -9.94 -40.95 -44.16
N LEU A 17 -10.44 -40.08 -45.06
CA LEU A 17 -9.86 -38.75 -45.30
C LEU A 17 -9.91 -37.89 -44.04
N LEU A 18 -11.05 -37.85 -43.35
CA LEU A 18 -11.23 -37.11 -42.10
C LEU A 18 -10.31 -37.67 -40.99
N THR A 19 -10.15 -39.00 -40.91
CA THR A 19 -9.23 -39.64 -39.95
C THR A 19 -7.77 -39.26 -40.22
N VAL A 20 -7.37 -39.29 -41.50
CA VAL A 20 -6.02 -38.89 -41.90
C VAL A 20 -5.78 -37.40 -41.61
N LEU A 21 -6.72 -36.53 -41.98
CA LEU A 21 -6.61 -35.10 -41.70
C LEU A 21 -6.54 -34.84 -40.21
N PHE A 22 -7.38 -35.49 -39.42
CA PHE A 22 -7.37 -35.40 -37.95
C PHE A 22 -6.03 -35.86 -37.36
N THR A 23 -5.49 -36.98 -37.86
CA THR A 23 -4.18 -37.51 -37.44
C THR A 23 -3.04 -36.55 -37.79
N LEU A 24 -3.08 -35.92 -38.97
CA LEU A 24 -2.11 -34.92 -39.37
C LEU A 24 -2.20 -33.67 -38.48
N VAL A 25 -3.41 -33.17 -38.19
CA VAL A 25 -3.58 -32.07 -37.28
C VAL A 25 -3.04 -32.39 -35.89
N LEU A 26 -3.34 -33.55 -35.34
CA LEU A 26 -2.78 -34.02 -34.08
C LEU A 26 -1.27 -34.13 -34.10
N PHE A 27 -0.69 -34.64 -35.22
CA PHE A 27 0.76 -34.74 -35.40
C PHE A 27 1.44 -33.35 -35.40
N PHE A 28 0.88 -32.38 -36.13
CA PHE A 28 1.44 -31.02 -36.15
C PHE A 28 1.27 -30.30 -34.81
N LEU A 29 0.12 -30.49 -34.12
CA LEU A 29 -0.07 -30.00 -32.79
C LEU A 29 0.93 -30.60 -31.79
N PHE A 30 1.13 -31.91 -31.83
CA PHE A 30 2.12 -32.61 -31.00
C PHE A 30 3.52 -32.09 -31.27
N ARG A 31 3.90 -31.97 -32.55
CA ARG A 31 5.22 -31.44 -32.95
C ARG A 31 5.42 -30.01 -32.50
N SER A 32 4.39 -29.15 -32.56
CA SER A 32 4.46 -27.81 -32.04
C SER A 32 4.64 -27.79 -30.51
N ILE A 33 3.95 -28.69 -29.80
CA ILE A 33 4.10 -28.79 -28.34
C ILE A 33 5.52 -29.22 -27.97
N VAL A 34 6.06 -30.25 -28.66
CA VAL A 34 7.42 -30.79 -28.40
C VAL A 34 8.50 -29.76 -28.71
N ALA A 35 8.31 -28.93 -29.75
CA ALA A 35 9.28 -27.90 -30.13
C ALA A 35 9.40 -26.78 -29.07
N ASP A 36 8.32 -26.52 -28.32
CA ASP A 36 8.26 -25.48 -27.30
C ASP A 36 8.50 -26.02 -25.87
N LEU A 37 8.89 -27.29 -25.72
CA LEU A 37 9.19 -27.86 -24.41
C LEU A 37 10.44 -27.23 -23.81
N PRO A 38 10.42 -26.85 -22.52
CA PRO A 38 11.61 -26.44 -21.81
C PRO A 38 12.62 -27.58 -21.75
N LYS A 39 13.89 -27.26 -21.97
CA LYS A 39 14.99 -28.25 -21.89
C LYS A 39 15.24 -28.59 -20.42
N LEU A 40 15.30 -29.87 -20.10
CA LEU A 40 15.79 -30.33 -18.82
C LEU A 40 17.31 -30.18 -18.76
N PRO A 41 17.89 -29.82 -17.58
CA PRO A 41 19.34 -29.85 -17.41
C PRO A 41 19.85 -31.28 -17.52
N GLU A 42 21.10 -31.46 -17.91
CA GLU A 42 21.74 -32.77 -17.98
C GLU A 42 21.93 -33.38 -16.58
N ASN A 43 22.16 -32.55 -15.60
CA ASN A 43 22.32 -32.96 -14.20
C ASN A 43 21.07 -32.58 -13.36
N PRO A 44 20.34 -33.58 -12.76
CA PRO A 44 19.20 -33.32 -11.91
C PRO A 44 19.50 -32.44 -10.70
N HIS A 45 20.76 -32.38 -10.23
CA HIS A 45 21.16 -31.54 -9.09
C HIS A 45 21.04 -30.03 -9.38
N GLU A 46 21.06 -29.63 -10.66
CA GLU A 46 20.87 -28.22 -11.05
C GLU A 46 19.42 -27.76 -10.96
N LEU A 47 18.48 -28.71 -10.86
CA LEU A 47 17.06 -28.39 -10.74
C LEU A 47 16.74 -27.71 -9.41
N GLY A 48 16.02 -26.61 -9.50
CA GLY A 48 15.57 -25.86 -8.32
C GLY A 48 16.69 -25.04 -7.63
N ILE A 49 17.93 -25.00 -8.16
CA ILE A 49 18.98 -24.08 -7.71
C ILE A 49 18.85 -22.81 -8.57
N ARG A 50 18.04 -21.88 -8.12
CA ARG A 50 18.06 -20.51 -8.66
C ARG A 50 18.36 -19.57 -7.51
N PRO A 51 19.23 -18.55 -7.70
CA PRO A 51 19.37 -17.49 -6.72
C PRO A 51 17.99 -16.88 -6.47
N GLY A 52 17.69 -16.60 -5.22
CA GLY A 52 16.45 -15.89 -4.90
C GLY A 52 16.43 -14.49 -5.49
N THR A 53 15.26 -13.92 -5.68
CA THR A 53 15.12 -12.49 -5.97
C THR A 53 15.43 -11.70 -4.69
N GLU A 54 16.38 -10.78 -4.76
CA GLU A 54 16.86 -9.97 -3.64
C GLU A 54 16.36 -8.55 -3.74
N ILE A 55 15.94 -7.99 -2.60
CA ILE A 55 15.57 -6.57 -2.47
C ILE A 55 16.63 -5.86 -1.62
N PHE A 56 17.10 -4.73 -2.13
CA PHE A 56 18.10 -3.88 -1.48
C PHE A 56 17.53 -2.51 -1.15
N ALA A 57 17.95 -1.97 -0.01
CA ALA A 57 17.73 -0.57 0.35
C ALA A 57 18.56 0.37 -0.54
N ALA A 58 18.30 1.67 -0.47
CA ALA A 58 19.09 2.69 -1.17
C ALA A 58 20.57 2.69 -0.75
N SER A 59 20.89 2.19 0.44
CA SER A 59 22.26 2.00 0.93
C SER A 59 22.99 0.81 0.31
N GLY A 60 22.29 -0.04 -0.46
CA GLY A 60 22.81 -1.33 -0.93
C GLY A 60 22.72 -2.45 0.11
N GLU A 61 22.17 -2.19 1.30
CA GLU A 61 21.90 -3.22 2.30
C GLU A 61 20.74 -4.10 1.84
N ARG A 62 20.91 -5.43 1.93
CA ARG A 62 19.86 -6.38 1.56
C ARG A 62 18.75 -6.41 2.62
N ILE A 63 17.53 -6.09 2.21
CA ILE A 63 16.35 -6.04 3.06
C ILE A 63 15.65 -7.40 3.13
N PHE A 64 15.53 -8.04 1.96
CA PHE A 64 14.73 -9.25 1.82
C PHE A 64 15.20 -10.10 0.63
N THR A 65 14.96 -11.42 0.73
CA THR A 65 15.20 -12.35 -0.37
C THR A 65 13.99 -13.25 -0.54
N PHE A 66 13.48 -13.33 -1.77
CA PHE A 66 12.44 -14.30 -2.14
C PHE A 66 13.08 -15.60 -2.60
N ASN A 67 12.40 -16.70 -2.39
CA ASN A 67 12.80 -18.03 -2.87
C ASN A 67 14.20 -18.48 -2.42
N GLN A 68 14.65 -17.97 -1.28
CA GLN A 68 15.88 -18.45 -0.69
C GLN A 68 15.61 -19.69 0.15
N SER A 69 15.51 -20.85 -0.46
CA SER A 69 15.75 -22.11 0.26
C SER A 69 17.25 -22.17 0.59
N ARG A 70 17.63 -21.58 1.71
CA ARG A 70 19.05 -21.54 2.17
C ARG A 70 19.56 -22.91 2.56
N GLN A 71 18.67 -23.82 2.93
CA GLN A 71 19.02 -25.16 3.37
C GLN A 71 18.03 -26.14 2.74
N ARG A 72 18.56 -26.97 1.82
CA ARG A 72 17.83 -28.15 1.36
C ARG A 72 17.92 -29.20 2.43
N ALA A 73 16.78 -29.60 2.93
CA ALA A 73 16.70 -30.79 3.78
C ALA A 73 16.72 -32.04 2.88
N THR A 74 17.56 -32.98 3.18
CA THR A 74 17.50 -34.34 2.64
C THR A 74 16.33 -35.08 3.27
N LEU A 75 15.85 -36.15 2.65
CA LEU A 75 14.63 -36.82 3.11
C LEU A 75 14.77 -37.41 4.52
N ASP A 76 15.99 -37.80 4.92
CA ASP A 76 16.35 -38.25 6.27
C ASP A 76 16.32 -37.12 7.31
N GLN A 77 16.41 -35.88 6.90
CA GLN A 77 16.25 -34.67 7.74
C GLN A 77 14.82 -34.13 7.76
N ILE A 78 13.87 -34.88 7.22
CA ILE A 78 12.46 -34.50 7.16
C ILE A 78 11.63 -35.54 7.91
N SER A 79 10.78 -35.10 8.82
CA SER A 79 9.87 -35.97 9.57
C SER A 79 9.11 -36.92 8.63
N PRO A 80 9.04 -38.23 8.92
CA PRO A 80 8.29 -39.19 8.12
C PRO A 80 6.82 -38.79 7.92
N PHE A 81 6.22 -38.13 8.92
CA PHE A 81 4.85 -37.65 8.85
C PHE A 81 4.62 -36.66 7.70
N VAL A 82 5.64 -35.86 7.31
CA VAL A 82 5.55 -34.93 6.17
C VAL A 82 5.38 -35.70 4.87
N VAL A 83 6.21 -36.71 4.64
CA VAL A 83 6.17 -37.55 3.42
C VAL A 83 4.85 -38.34 3.36
N GLN A 84 4.45 -38.93 4.47
CA GLN A 84 3.19 -39.68 4.59
C GLN A 84 1.97 -38.78 4.31
N ALA A 85 1.93 -37.58 4.90
CA ALA A 85 0.85 -36.61 4.70
C ALA A 85 0.79 -36.11 3.23
N LEU A 86 1.96 -35.85 2.62
CA LEU A 86 2.05 -35.45 1.21
C LEU A 86 1.50 -36.54 0.28
N ILE A 87 1.98 -37.77 0.43
CA ILE A 87 1.56 -38.91 -0.41
C ILE A 87 0.06 -39.20 -0.19
N ALA A 88 -0.42 -39.22 1.06
CA ALA A 88 -1.82 -39.48 1.38
C ALA A 88 -2.78 -38.45 0.76
N THR A 89 -2.33 -37.21 0.64
CA THR A 89 -3.19 -36.11 0.23
C THR A 89 -3.12 -35.85 -1.28
N GLU A 90 -1.93 -35.87 -1.85
CA GLU A 90 -1.71 -35.42 -3.22
C GLU A 90 -1.58 -36.59 -4.22
N ASP A 91 -0.93 -37.71 -3.85
CA ASP A 91 -0.61 -38.78 -4.82
C ASP A 91 -0.34 -40.14 -4.15
N VAL A 92 -1.40 -40.84 -3.76
CA VAL A 92 -1.29 -42.16 -3.07
C VAL A 92 -0.52 -43.20 -3.90
N ALA A 93 -0.51 -43.08 -5.21
CA ALA A 93 0.15 -44.01 -6.12
C ALA A 93 1.55 -43.54 -6.56
N PHE A 94 2.12 -42.50 -5.96
CA PHE A 94 3.37 -41.85 -6.36
C PHE A 94 4.51 -42.83 -6.64
N ASN A 95 4.69 -43.81 -5.79
CA ASN A 95 5.76 -44.82 -5.90
C ASN A 95 5.54 -45.86 -7.04
N ARG A 96 4.35 -45.86 -7.68
CA ARG A 96 3.90 -46.92 -8.62
C ARG A 96 3.77 -46.49 -10.08
N HIS A 97 3.86 -45.17 -10.38
CA HIS A 97 3.70 -44.65 -11.73
C HIS A 97 4.93 -43.84 -12.18
N PRO A 98 5.22 -43.76 -13.52
CA PRO A 98 6.36 -43.05 -14.05
C PRO A 98 6.05 -41.54 -14.29
N GLY A 99 5.56 -40.82 -13.30
CA GLY A 99 5.26 -39.38 -13.42
C GLY A 99 3.83 -39.01 -13.84
N VAL A 100 3.14 -39.93 -14.52
CA VAL A 100 1.73 -39.77 -14.95
C VAL A 100 0.94 -40.99 -14.54
N HIS A 101 -0.16 -40.78 -13.84
CA HIS A 101 -1.09 -41.84 -13.44
C HIS A 101 -2.28 -41.91 -14.40
N PHE A 102 -2.16 -42.72 -15.48
CA PHE A 102 -3.13 -42.77 -16.58
C PHE A 102 -4.55 -43.13 -16.14
N ARG A 103 -4.72 -44.02 -15.15
CA ARG A 103 -6.06 -44.38 -14.63
C ARG A 103 -6.74 -43.19 -13.96
N SER A 104 -6.00 -42.42 -13.16
CA SER A 104 -6.53 -41.20 -12.53
C SER A 104 -6.85 -40.13 -13.57
N LEU A 105 -6.04 -40.01 -14.63
CA LEU A 105 -6.30 -39.09 -15.73
C LEU A 105 -7.61 -39.43 -16.45
N LEU A 106 -7.80 -40.69 -16.84
CA LEU A 106 -9.05 -41.15 -17.47
C LEU A 106 -10.26 -40.96 -16.58
N SER A 107 -10.14 -41.25 -15.27
CA SER A 107 -11.22 -41.04 -14.31
C SER A 107 -11.55 -39.57 -14.09
N ALA A 108 -10.56 -38.68 -14.11
CA ALA A 108 -10.75 -37.24 -14.01
C ALA A 108 -11.41 -36.65 -15.27
N VAL A 109 -11.01 -37.13 -16.47
CA VAL A 109 -11.66 -36.75 -17.73
C VAL A 109 -13.12 -37.18 -17.73
N TRP A 110 -13.42 -38.42 -17.32
CA TRP A 110 -14.79 -38.95 -17.24
C TRP A 110 -15.64 -38.16 -16.22
N ALA A 111 -15.08 -37.88 -15.00
CA ALA A 111 -15.80 -37.13 -14.00
C ALA A 111 -16.06 -35.68 -14.44
N ASN A 112 -15.12 -35.03 -15.12
CA ASN A 112 -15.30 -33.69 -15.66
C ASN A 112 -16.33 -33.62 -16.79
N LEU A 113 -16.44 -34.67 -17.59
CA LEU A 113 -17.45 -34.79 -18.65
C LEU A 113 -18.85 -35.03 -18.08
N THR A 114 -18.97 -35.78 -16.97
CA THR A 114 -20.27 -36.21 -16.42
C THR A 114 -20.78 -35.32 -15.29
N GLN A 115 -19.90 -34.67 -14.53
CA GLN A 115 -20.20 -33.91 -13.29
C GLN A 115 -19.80 -32.42 -13.36
N GLY A 116 -19.25 -31.96 -14.49
CA GLY A 116 -18.78 -30.60 -14.67
C GLY A 116 -17.28 -30.41 -14.42
N PHE A 117 -16.70 -29.37 -15.05
CA PHE A 117 -15.27 -29.08 -14.98
C PHE A 117 -14.81 -28.73 -13.55
N GLY A 118 -13.75 -29.41 -13.09
CA GLY A 118 -13.09 -29.09 -11.81
C GLY A 118 -13.48 -29.97 -10.62
N THR A 119 -14.32 -30.99 -10.82
CA THR A 119 -14.81 -31.88 -9.75
C THR A 119 -13.75 -32.87 -9.23
N ARG A 120 -12.76 -33.23 -10.02
CA ARG A 120 -11.70 -34.16 -9.62
C ARG A 120 -10.34 -33.77 -10.18
N GLY A 121 -9.32 -33.62 -9.31
CA GLY A 121 -7.94 -33.39 -9.66
C GLY A 121 -7.24 -34.73 -10.04
N GLY A 122 -6.57 -34.77 -11.19
CA GLY A 122 -5.85 -35.97 -11.65
C GLY A 122 -4.36 -35.72 -11.90
N SER A 123 -3.77 -34.67 -11.31
CA SER A 123 -2.35 -34.33 -11.47
C SER A 123 -1.49 -35.02 -10.41
N THR A 124 -0.39 -35.65 -10.83
CA THR A 124 0.58 -36.30 -9.94
C THR A 124 1.52 -35.28 -9.28
N LEU A 125 2.26 -35.70 -8.23
CA LEU A 125 3.29 -34.89 -7.59
C LEU A 125 4.38 -34.44 -8.60
N THR A 126 4.81 -35.34 -9.50
CA THR A 126 5.79 -34.99 -10.54
C THR A 126 5.26 -33.93 -11.51
N GLN A 127 3.98 -34.01 -11.92
CA GLN A 127 3.36 -32.97 -12.74
C GLN A 127 3.24 -31.64 -12.00
N GLN A 128 2.95 -31.66 -10.70
CA GLN A 128 2.92 -30.45 -9.86
C GLN A 128 4.32 -29.83 -9.74
N LEU A 129 5.35 -30.66 -9.57
CA LEU A 129 6.75 -30.23 -9.52
C LEU A 129 7.16 -29.58 -10.85
N VAL A 130 6.92 -30.25 -11.96
CA VAL A 130 7.19 -29.75 -13.32
C VAL A 130 6.50 -28.42 -13.59
N LYS A 131 5.22 -28.33 -13.24
CA LYS A 131 4.46 -27.07 -13.35
C LYS A 131 5.16 -25.94 -12.60
N ARG A 132 5.71 -26.21 -11.40
CA ARG A 132 6.37 -25.21 -10.56
C ARG A 132 7.76 -24.82 -11.08
N LEU A 133 8.47 -25.74 -11.67
CA LEU A 133 9.85 -25.53 -12.17
C LEU A 133 9.90 -24.86 -13.54
N PHE A 134 8.91 -25.14 -14.43
CA PHE A 134 9.03 -24.82 -15.85
C PHE A 134 7.88 -24.03 -16.47
N PHE A 135 6.72 -23.93 -15.82
CA PHE A 135 5.53 -23.33 -16.44
C PHE A 135 4.91 -22.19 -15.63
N SER A 136 4.35 -21.23 -16.36
CA SER A 136 3.52 -20.16 -15.80
C SER A 136 2.15 -20.69 -15.32
N PRO A 137 1.40 -19.94 -14.47
CA PRO A 137 0.11 -20.37 -13.93
C PRO A 137 -1.03 -20.44 -14.94
N GLU A 138 -0.85 -19.99 -16.16
CA GLU A 138 -1.88 -19.98 -17.20
C GLU A 138 -2.48 -21.38 -17.43
N LYS A 139 -3.81 -21.48 -17.44
CA LYS A 139 -4.52 -22.74 -17.60
C LYS A 139 -4.84 -23.02 -19.07
N THR A 140 -3.89 -23.61 -19.81
CA THR A 140 -4.09 -24.02 -21.20
C THR A 140 -3.96 -25.53 -21.35
N LEU A 141 -4.65 -26.11 -22.32
CA LEU A 141 -4.51 -27.54 -22.66
C LEU A 141 -3.08 -27.84 -23.14
N LYS A 142 -2.48 -26.96 -23.95
CA LYS A 142 -1.11 -27.07 -24.41
C LYS A 142 -0.14 -27.25 -23.23
N ARG A 143 -0.24 -26.38 -22.24
CA ARG A 143 0.59 -26.47 -21.01
C ARG A 143 0.37 -27.79 -20.30
N LYS A 144 -0.90 -28.27 -20.17
CA LYS A 144 -1.19 -29.53 -19.47
C LYS A 144 -0.56 -30.75 -20.16
N PHE A 145 -0.53 -30.77 -21.48
CA PHE A 145 0.20 -31.79 -22.24
C PHE A 145 1.72 -31.65 -22.06
N SER A 146 2.25 -30.43 -22.11
CA SER A 146 3.67 -30.16 -21.86
C SER A 146 4.09 -30.61 -20.46
N GLU A 147 3.27 -30.33 -19.40
CA GLU A 147 3.52 -30.82 -18.04
C GLU A 147 3.64 -32.36 -17.98
N MET A 148 2.78 -33.07 -18.71
CA MET A 148 2.81 -34.53 -18.74
C MET A 148 4.07 -35.07 -19.41
N LEU A 149 4.47 -34.49 -20.55
CA LEU A 149 5.65 -34.91 -21.29
C LEU A 149 6.94 -34.66 -20.50
N ILE A 150 7.07 -33.46 -19.93
CA ILE A 150 8.23 -33.12 -19.08
C ILE A 150 8.24 -33.95 -17.78
N ALA A 151 7.07 -34.29 -17.20
CA ALA A 151 7.04 -35.17 -16.02
C ALA A 151 7.59 -36.58 -16.32
N LEU A 152 7.27 -37.13 -17.50
CA LEU A 152 7.84 -38.43 -17.95
C LEU A 152 9.33 -38.32 -18.19
N GLN A 153 9.80 -37.25 -18.86
CA GLN A 153 11.23 -37.02 -19.11
C GLN A 153 12.01 -36.82 -17.81
N LEU A 154 11.43 -36.05 -16.84
CA LEU A 154 12.04 -35.82 -15.55
C LEU A 154 12.21 -37.11 -14.75
N GLU A 155 11.19 -37.96 -14.70
CA GLU A 155 11.30 -39.25 -14.02
C GLU A 155 12.32 -40.19 -14.73
N ALA A 156 12.38 -40.17 -16.05
CA ALA A 156 13.38 -40.93 -16.80
C ALA A 156 14.81 -40.42 -16.49
N LEU A 157 15.03 -39.13 -16.46
CA LEU A 157 16.30 -38.51 -16.08
C LEU A 157 16.72 -38.91 -14.65
N PHE A 158 15.82 -38.83 -13.69
CA PHE A 158 16.09 -39.24 -12.30
C PHE A 158 16.34 -40.77 -12.19
N ALA A 159 15.60 -41.58 -12.93
CA ALA A 159 15.81 -43.02 -12.95
C ALA A 159 17.16 -43.42 -13.50
N GLN A 160 17.69 -42.70 -14.51
CA GLN A 160 19.04 -42.92 -15.04
C GLN A 160 20.12 -42.52 -14.05
N THR A 161 19.89 -41.44 -13.28
CA THR A 161 20.86 -40.91 -12.32
C THR A 161 20.89 -41.73 -11.01
N TYR A 162 19.72 -42.25 -10.57
CA TYR A 162 19.56 -43.02 -9.35
C TYR A 162 18.85 -44.34 -9.61
N PRO A 163 19.54 -45.33 -10.15
CA PRO A 163 18.93 -46.58 -10.64
C PRO A 163 18.52 -47.57 -9.52
N ASP A 164 18.96 -47.34 -8.28
CA ASP A 164 18.74 -48.26 -7.16
C ASP A 164 17.26 -48.33 -6.73
N THR A 165 16.94 -49.42 -6.01
CA THR A 165 15.64 -49.61 -5.35
C THR A 165 15.81 -49.70 -3.84
N VAL A 166 14.82 -49.18 -3.12
CA VAL A 166 14.77 -49.27 -1.66
C VAL A 166 13.49 -49.99 -1.25
N GLU A 167 13.55 -50.66 -0.10
CA GLU A 167 12.41 -51.31 0.57
C GLU A 167 12.29 -50.79 2.00
N ASN A 168 11.16 -50.20 2.32
CA ASN A 168 10.88 -49.68 3.66
C ASN A 168 9.35 -49.69 3.94
N GLU A 169 8.88 -48.97 4.95
CA GLU A 169 7.46 -48.85 5.31
C GLU A 169 6.55 -48.45 4.16
N ARG A 170 7.07 -47.73 3.15
CA ARG A 170 6.34 -47.34 1.94
C ARG A 170 6.32 -48.44 0.86
N GLY A 171 6.89 -49.61 1.14
CA GLY A 171 7.04 -50.71 0.24
C GLY A 171 8.36 -50.67 -0.57
N ARG A 172 8.45 -51.50 -1.63
CA ARG A 172 9.59 -51.49 -2.56
C ARG A 172 9.35 -50.56 -3.70
N TYR A 173 10.27 -49.57 -3.89
CA TYR A 173 10.18 -48.56 -4.96
C TYR A 173 11.56 -48.03 -5.34
N PRO A 174 11.72 -47.40 -6.55
CA PRO A 174 12.98 -46.81 -6.96
C PRO A 174 13.45 -45.63 -6.11
N VAL A 175 14.75 -45.58 -5.79
CA VAL A 175 15.37 -44.49 -4.97
C VAL A 175 15.13 -43.10 -5.55
N TYR A 176 15.05 -42.96 -6.87
CA TYR A 176 14.81 -41.67 -7.52
C TYR A 176 13.48 -41.01 -7.09
N LYS A 177 12.51 -41.78 -6.61
CA LYS A 177 11.26 -41.23 -6.05
C LYS A 177 11.50 -40.40 -4.80
N ASP A 178 12.43 -40.85 -3.96
CA ASP A 178 12.83 -40.05 -2.77
C ASP A 178 13.49 -38.75 -3.18
N ARG A 179 14.33 -38.75 -4.21
CA ARG A 179 14.95 -37.53 -4.73
C ARG A 179 13.96 -36.56 -5.36
N LEU A 180 12.92 -37.05 -6.01
CA LEU A 180 11.81 -36.22 -6.49
C LEU A 180 10.98 -35.61 -5.33
N LEU A 181 10.74 -36.37 -4.23
CA LEU A 181 10.10 -35.86 -3.03
C LEU A 181 10.94 -34.77 -2.34
N GLU A 182 12.25 -35.00 -2.21
CA GLU A 182 13.18 -33.97 -1.71
C GLU A 182 13.08 -32.70 -2.52
N LEU A 183 13.19 -32.79 -3.84
CA LEU A 183 13.10 -31.64 -4.73
C LEU A 183 11.74 -30.94 -4.58
N TYR A 184 10.66 -31.70 -4.50
CA TYR A 184 9.32 -31.15 -4.34
C TYR A 184 9.19 -30.40 -3.01
N LEU A 185 9.53 -31.03 -1.88
CA LEU A 185 9.38 -30.45 -0.53
C LEU A 185 10.26 -29.23 -0.34
N ASN A 186 11.43 -29.18 -0.99
CA ASN A 186 12.34 -28.04 -0.93
C ASN A 186 11.99 -26.89 -1.91
N THR A 187 11.05 -27.09 -2.84
CA THR A 187 10.68 -26.06 -3.83
C THR A 187 9.27 -25.53 -3.68
N VAL A 188 8.41 -26.24 -2.94
CA VAL A 188 7.00 -25.85 -2.82
C VAL A 188 6.82 -24.62 -1.92
N PHE A 189 5.84 -23.78 -2.28
CA PHE A 189 5.46 -22.62 -1.49
C PHE A 189 4.39 -23.00 -0.47
N TYR A 190 4.63 -22.69 0.81
CA TYR A 190 3.75 -23.01 1.94
C TYR A 190 2.95 -21.79 2.47
N GLY A 191 3.03 -20.62 1.85
CA GLY A 191 2.47 -19.39 2.39
C GLY A 191 3.45 -18.66 3.30
N ALA A 192 3.07 -17.50 3.84
CA ALA A 192 3.89 -16.67 4.74
C ALA A 192 5.35 -16.46 4.28
N ASN A 193 5.59 -16.40 2.96
CA ASN A 193 6.93 -16.36 2.35
C ASN A 193 7.82 -17.60 2.58
N ALA A 194 7.25 -18.70 3.06
CA ALA A 194 7.95 -19.97 3.23
C ALA A 194 8.08 -20.72 1.90
N TYR A 195 9.29 -20.85 1.39
CA TYR A 195 9.64 -21.65 0.23
C TYR A 195 10.53 -22.82 0.66
N GLY A 196 10.05 -24.03 0.44
CA GLY A 196 10.69 -25.25 0.97
C GLY A 196 10.28 -25.56 2.42
N ILE A 197 10.46 -26.85 2.74
CA ILE A 197 10.01 -27.40 4.03
C ILE A 197 10.79 -26.83 5.22
N THR A 198 12.08 -26.49 5.03
CA THR A 198 12.92 -25.91 6.08
C THR A 198 12.41 -24.52 6.49
N ASP A 199 12.13 -23.65 5.51
CA ASP A 199 11.56 -22.34 5.79
C ASP A 199 10.19 -22.47 6.43
N ALA A 200 9.34 -23.39 5.95
CA ALA A 200 8.01 -23.61 6.48
C ALA A 200 8.03 -24.08 7.94
N ALA A 201 8.89 -25.04 8.27
CA ALA A 201 9.06 -25.53 9.64
C ALA A 201 9.52 -24.43 10.59
N THR A 202 10.50 -23.64 10.15
CA THR A 202 11.03 -22.53 10.92
C THR A 202 10.00 -21.39 11.08
N ILE A 203 9.36 -20.97 9.99
CA ILE A 203 8.45 -19.81 9.98
C ILE A 203 7.16 -20.09 10.75
N TYR A 204 6.58 -21.29 10.60
CA TYR A 204 5.31 -21.58 11.27
C TYR A 204 5.50 -22.09 12.70
N PHE A 205 6.60 -22.80 12.99
CA PHE A 205 6.71 -23.54 14.25
C PHE A 205 8.01 -23.29 15.03
N GLY A 206 9.00 -22.58 14.46
CA GLY A 206 10.31 -22.39 15.07
C GLY A 206 11.09 -23.71 15.23
N ARG A 207 10.85 -24.70 14.35
CA ARG A 207 11.41 -26.04 14.41
C ARG A 207 12.20 -26.40 13.16
N THR A 208 12.99 -27.47 13.26
CA THR A 208 13.60 -28.11 12.10
C THR A 208 12.57 -29.00 11.38
N PRO A 209 12.75 -29.33 10.09
CA PRO A 209 11.83 -30.25 9.39
C PRO A 209 11.77 -31.65 10.00
N GLU A 210 12.83 -32.12 10.64
CA GLU A 210 12.93 -33.41 11.31
C GLU A 210 12.02 -33.48 12.54
N ASP A 211 11.91 -32.35 13.30
CA ASP A 211 11.16 -32.24 14.55
C ASP A 211 9.65 -32.01 14.37
N LEU A 212 9.16 -32.02 13.14
CA LEU A 212 7.74 -31.77 12.87
C LEU A 212 6.87 -32.92 13.39
N SER A 213 5.92 -32.58 14.28
CA SER A 213 4.92 -33.51 14.76
C SER A 213 3.87 -33.85 13.68
N LEU A 214 3.10 -34.93 13.91
CA LEU A 214 2.03 -35.33 12.99
C LEU A 214 1.06 -34.19 12.63
N PRO A 215 0.46 -33.44 13.59
CA PRO A 215 -0.44 -32.34 13.20
C PRO A 215 0.27 -31.17 12.49
N GLN A 216 1.52 -30.88 12.84
CA GLN A 216 2.32 -29.86 12.15
C GLN A 216 2.61 -30.26 10.70
N ALA A 217 3.03 -31.50 10.47
CA ALA A 217 3.23 -32.06 9.13
C ALA A 217 1.94 -32.05 8.31
N ALA A 218 0.83 -32.48 8.89
CA ALA A 218 -0.49 -32.46 8.23
C ALA A 218 -0.95 -31.03 7.90
N LEU A 219 -0.69 -30.06 8.77
CA LEU A 219 -0.99 -28.66 8.49
C LEU A 219 -0.20 -28.16 7.27
N LEU A 220 1.14 -28.32 7.26
CA LEU A 220 1.97 -27.87 6.14
C LEU A 220 1.56 -28.51 4.82
N MET A 221 1.33 -29.81 4.79
CA MET A 221 0.89 -30.50 3.56
C MET A 221 -0.50 -30.04 3.11
N GLY A 222 -1.34 -29.64 4.06
CA GLY A 222 -2.61 -29.02 3.77
C GLY A 222 -2.49 -27.65 3.06
N LEU A 223 -1.47 -26.86 3.38
CA LEU A 223 -1.27 -25.52 2.81
C LEU A 223 -0.93 -25.56 1.33
N ILE A 224 -0.26 -26.60 0.82
CA ILE A 224 0.30 -26.70 -0.53
C ILE A 224 -0.76 -26.43 -1.63
N ASN A 225 -1.99 -26.83 -1.40
CA ASN A 225 -3.09 -26.71 -2.38
C ASN A 225 -3.50 -25.25 -2.62
N ALA A 226 -3.60 -24.44 -1.56
CA ALA A 226 -3.93 -23.03 -1.63
C ALA A 226 -3.28 -22.26 -0.47
N PRO A 227 -1.95 -22.00 -0.53
CA PRO A 227 -1.15 -21.52 0.60
C PRO A 227 -1.65 -20.21 1.23
N THR A 228 -2.16 -19.30 0.41
CA THR A 228 -2.74 -18.04 0.90
C THR A 228 -4.11 -18.23 1.54
N ALA A 229 -4.96 -19.08 0.94
CA ALA A 229 -6.32 -19.29 1.44
C ALA A 229 -6.37 -20.14 2.72
N TYR A 230 -5.39 -21.00 2.93
CA TYR A 230 -5.27 -21.88 4.09
C TYR A 230 -4.20 -21.41 5.10
N ASN A 231 -3.64 -20.22 4.91
CA ASN A 231 -2.65 -19.68 5.86
C ASN A 231 -3.24 -19.58 7.27
N PRO A 232 -2.71 -20.31 8.28
CA PRO A 232 -3.27 -20.32 9.63
C PRO A 232 -3.19 -18.97 10.34
N LEU A 233 -2.26 -18.12 9.93
CA LEU A 233 -2.11 -16.74 10.43
C LEU A 233 -3.21 -15.80 9.95
N GLN A 234 -3.85 -16.11 8.83
CA GLN A 234 -4.87 -15.25 8.20
C GLN A 234 -6.28 -15.86 8.23
N ASN A 235 -6.35 -17.19 8.10
CA ASN A 235 -7.59 -17.94 7.97
C ASN A 235 -7.56 -19.21 8.84
N PRO A 236 -7.48 -19.10 10.19
CA PRO A 236 -7.28 -20.23 11.09
C PRO A 236 -8.36 -21.30 10.96
N GLU A 237 -9.63 -20.92 10.78
CA GLU A 237 -10.72 -21.88 10.59
C GLU A 237 -10.58 -22.72 9.32
N ARG A 238 -10.19 -22.07 8.19
CA ARG A 238 -9.96 -22.78 6.92
C ARG A 238 -8.75 -23.69 7.01
N ALA A 239 -7.70 -23.24 7.69
CA ALA A 239 -6.50 -24.03 7.97
C ALA A 239 -6.86 -25.26 8.82
N THR A 240 -7.65 -25.10 9.88
CA THR A 240 -8.13 -26.20 10.73
C THR A 240 -8.96 -27.23 9.96
N LYS A 241 -9.89 -26.77 9.12
CA LYS A 241 -10.67 -27.68 8.25
C LYS A 241 -9.77 -28.47 7.30
N ARG A 242 -8.73 -27.83 6.77
CA ARG A 242 -7.78 -28.47 5.87
C ARG A 242 -6.85 -29.44 6.60
N LEU A 243 -6.35 -29.09 7.80
CA LEU A 243 -5.60 -29.98 8.68
C LEU A 243 -6.39 -31.27 8.95
N ARG A 244 -7.64 -31.17 9.39
CA ARG A 244 -8.53 -32.32 9.64
C ARG A 244 -8.74 -33.16 8.38
N HIS A 245 -8.82 -32.55 7.21
CA HIS A 245 -8.91 -33.27 5.95
C HIS A 245 -7.66 -34.12 5.69
N VAL A 246 -6.46 -33.56 5.89
CA VAL A 246 -5.19 -34.28 5.70
C VAL A 246 -5.07 -35.47 6.68
N LEU A 247 -5.35 -35.25 7.98
CA LEU A 247 -5.34 -36.32 8.99
C LEU A 247 -6.29 -37.49 8.63
N ARG A 248 -7.52 -37.17 8.18
CA ARG A 248 -8.46 -38.21 7.71
C ARG A 248 -7.95 -38.96 6.47
N ARG A 249 -7.27 -38.26 5.56
CA ARG A 249 -6.64 -38.91 4.39
C ARG A 249 -5.51 -39.85 4.81
N MET A 250 -4.67 -39.44 5.76
CA MET A 250 -3.59 -40.29 6.29
C MET A 250 -4.14 -41.56 6.95
N ALA A 251 -5.22 -41.45 7.73
CA ALA A 251 -5.89 -42.61 8.32
C ALA A 251 -6.54 -43.51 7.26
N ALA A 252 -7.21 -42.92 6.24
CA ALA A 252 -7.85 -43.68 5.15
C ALA A 252 -6.86 -44.46 4.26
N VAL A 253 -5.60 -44.02 4.20
CA VAL A 253 -4.52 -44.71 3.46
C VAL A 253 -3.76 -45.69 4.38
N GLY A 254 -3.95 -45.63 5.70
CA GLY A 254 -3.31 -46.49 6.66
C GLY A 254 -1.94 -46.02 7.15
N PHE A 255 -1.59 -44.74 6.95
CA PHE A 255 -0.35 -44.16 7.50
C PHE A 255 -0.45 -43.84 9.01
N ILE A 256 -1.64 -43.60 9.49
CA ILE A 256 -1.92 -43.44 10.92
C ILE A 256 -3.11 -44.28 11.33
N SER A 257 -3.15 -44.71 12.60
CA SER A 257 -4.24 -45.46 13.20
C SER A 257 -5.47 -44.56 13.48
N SER A 258 -6.63 -45.19 13.73
CA SER A 258 -7.82 -44.44 14.17
C SER A 258 -7.60 -43.77 15.54
N ALA A 259 -6.84 -44.34 16.43
CA ALA A 259 -6.51 -43.77 17.74
C ALA A 259 -5.63 -42.51 17.61
N GLU A 260 -4.64 -42.56 16.72
CA GLU A 260 -3.82 -41.34 16.40
C GLU A 260 -4.65 -40.24 15.73
N LEU A 261 -5.59 -40.60 14.86
CA LEU A 261 -6.50 -39.64 14.28
C LEU A 261 -7.38 -38.97 15.36
N GLU A 262 -8.00 -39.73 16.22
CA GLU A 262 -8.85 -39.23 17.31
C GLU A 262 -8.07 -38.31 18.26
N ALA A 263 -6.83 -38.63 18.57
CA ALA A 263 -5.98 -37.84 19.44
C ALA A 263 -5.62 -36.45 18.84
N GLN A 264 -5.66 -36.28 17.50
CA GLN A 264 -5.18 -35.07 16.82
C GLN A 264 -6.30 -34.27 16.10
N ILE A 265 -7.50 -34.88 15.92
CA ILE A 265 -8.53 -34.29 15.03
C ILE A 265 -9.15 -33.00 15.59
N GLU A 266 -9.10 -32.79 16.92
CA GLU A 266 -9.67 -31.62 17.58
C GLU A 266 -8.69 -30.43 17.65
N ILE A 267 -7.42 -30.63 17.36
CA ILE A 267 -6.39 -29.58 17.37
C ILE A 267 -6.76 -28.51 16.35
N ARG A 268 -6.63 -27.26 16.76
CA ARG A 268 -6.83 -26.09 15.89
C ARG A 268 -5.50 -25.65 15.28
N ALA A 269 -5.55 -25.16 14.03
CA ALA A 269 -4.32 -24.79 13.31
C ALA A 269 -3.55 -23.64 13.98
N GLU A 270 -4.27 -22.70 14.62
CA GLU A 270 -3.65 -21.59 15.34
C GLU A 270 -2.89 -22.03 16.60
N GLU A 271 -3.24 -23.16 17.21
CA GLU A 271 -2.55 -23.69 18.39
C GLU A 271 -1.18 -24.30 18.05
N LEU A 272 -0.99 -24.66 16.79
CA LEU A 272 0.26 -25.25 16.30
C LEU A 272 1.31 -24.20 15.94
N VAL A 273 0.87 -22.98 15.60
CA VAL A 273 1.76 -21.93 15.09
C VAL A 273 2.43 -21.19 16.23
N ASP A 274 3.74 -21.02 16.16
CA ASP A 274 4.49 -20.15 17.06
C ASP A 274 4.56 -18.71 16.47
N PRO A 275 3.84 -17.74 17.06
CA PRO A 275 3.86 -16.36 16.57
C PRO A 275 5.25 -15.70 16.66
N HIS A 276 6.16 -16.22 17.49
CA HIS A 276 7.51 -15.68 17.69
C HIS A 276 8.52 -16.20 16.66
N SER A 277 8.22 -17.31 15.99
CA SER A 277 9.09 -17.94 15.00
C SER A 277 9.05 -17.23 13.65
N ILE A 278 8.04 -16.41 13.41
CA ILE A 278 7.87 -15.72 12.12
C ILE A 278 8.99 -14.69 11.97
N PRO A 279 9.88 -14.81 10.97
CA PRO A 279 10.91 -13.82 10.73
C PRO A 279 10.26 -12.46 10.58
N ARG A 280 10.55 -11.54 11.47
CA ARG A 280 10.07 -10.16 11.36
C ARG A 280 10.81 -9.54 10.18
N ASN A 281 10.14 -9.49 9.02
CA ASN A 281 10.59 -8.62 7.95
C ASN A 281 10.66 -7.19 8.52
N PRO A 282 11.83 -6.55 8.50
CA PRO A 282 11.96 -5.21 9.07
C PRO A 282 11.09 -4.17 8.35
N THR A 283 10.63 -4.46 7.12
CA THR A 283 9.88 -3.51 6.30
C THR A 283 8.76 -4.19 5.49
N PRO A 284 7.79 -4.82 6.16
CA PRO A 284 6.88 -5.76 5.50
C PRO A 284 5.96 -5.09 4.47
N TYR A 285 5.42 -3.90 4.75
CA TYR A 285 4.61 -3.15 3.78
C TYR A 285 5.41 -2.70 2.55
N TRP A 286 6.71 -2.42 2.74
CA TRP A 286 7.61 -2.08 1.64
C TRP A 286 7.82 -3.26 0.71
N VAL A 287 8.17 -4.41 1.26
CA VAL A 287 8.39 -5.64 0.49
C VAL A 287 7.13 -6.02 -0.30
N GLU A 288 5.95 -5.95 0.30
CA GLU A 288 4.70 -6.23 -0.41
C GLU A 288 4.42 -5.20 -1.53
N ALA A 289 4.75 -3.93 -1.32
CA ALA A 289 4.64 -2.91 -2.37
C ALA A 289 5.60 -3.18 -3.55
N ILE A 290 6.85 -3.55 -3.27
CA ILE A 290 7.82 -3.94 -4.31
C ILE A 290 7.36 -5.18 -5.07
N LYS A 291 6.82 -6.19 -4.38
CA LYS A 291 6.19 -7.36 -5.04
C LYS A 291 5.10 -6.95 -6.03
N ALA A 292 4.19 -6.10 -5.57
CA ALA A 292 3.08 -5.63 -6.41
C ALA A 292 3.60 -4.87 -7.64
N GLU A 293 4.58 -3.99 -7.46
CA GLU A 293 5.18 -3.20 -8.54
C GLU A 293 5.91 -4.09 -9.57
N VAL A 294 6.73 -5.03 -9.11
CA VAL A 294 7.44 -5.98 -9.99
C VAL A 294 6.44 -6.88 -10.72
N ALA A 295 5.43 -7.40 -10.01
CA ALA A 295 4.40 -8.23 -10.63
C ALA A 295 3.58 -7.46 -11.68
N ARG A 296 3.32 -6.17 -11.45
CA ARG A 296 2.64 -5.29 -12.42
C ARG A 296 3.45 -5.06 -13.68
N ARG A 297 4.78 -4.89 -13.58
CA ARG A 297 5.68 -4.58 -14.70
C ARG A 297 6.04 -5.81 -15.54
N TRP A 298 6.35 -6.92 -14.89
CA TRP A 298 6.93 -8.11 -15.55
C TRP A 298 6.14 -9.40 -15.32
N GLY A 299 4.98 -9.30 -14.64
CA GLY A 299 4.18 -10.45 -14.25
C GLY A 299 4.63 -11.08 -12.93
N PRO A 300 3.72 -11.78 -12.21
CA PRO A 300 3.99 -12.36 -10.88
C PRO A 300 5.05 -13.49 -10.92
N GLU A 301 5.28 -14.09 -12.08
CA GLU A 301 6.22 -15.21 -12.26
C GLU A 301 7.67 -14.76 -12.11
N VAL A 302 7.98 -13.52 -12.47
CA VAL A 302 9.34 -12.98 -12.41
C VAL A 302 9.86 -12.93 -10.96
N LEU A 303 9.01 -12.71 -9.99
CA LEU A 303 9.38 -12.81 -8.56
C LEU A 303 9.76 -14.22 -8.15
N ARG A 304 9.16 -15.24 -8.78
CA ARG A 304 9.39 -16.65 -8.46
C ARG A 304 10.59 -17.24 -9.17
N TYR A 305 10.85 -16.82 -10.41
CA TYR A 305 11.79 -17.48 -11.31
C TYR A 305 12.88 -16.56 -11.86
N GLY A 306 12.73 -15.23 -11.64
CA GLY A 306 13.57 -14.23 -12.30
C GLY A 306 14.93 -14.01 -11.68
N SER A 307 15.18 -14.49 -10.45
CA SER A 307 16.46 -14.28 -9.73
C SER A 307 16.94 -12.82 -9.81
N LEU A 308 16.05 -11.88 -9.54
CA LEU A 308 16.28 -10.45 -9.71
C LEU A 308 17.06 -9.84 -8.54
N ARG A 309 17.81 -8.80 -8.83
CA ARG A 309 18.37 -7.88 -7.84
C ARG A 309 17.64 -6.53 -7.95
N ILE A 310 16.79 -6.23 -6.97
CA ILE A 310 15.90 -5.07 -6.97
C ILE A 310 16.48 -4.03 -6.01
N PHE A 311 16.96 -2.93 -6.54
CA PHE A 311 17.43 -1.78 -5.77
C PHE A 311 16.27 -0.82 -5.59
N THR A 312 15.97 -0.49 -4.32
CA THR A 312 14.85 0.36 -3.97
C THR A 312 15.31 1.71 -3.45
N THR A 313 14.37 2.64 -3.34
CA THR A 313 14.62 3.98 -2.81
C THR A 313 14.55 4.05 -1.27
N LEU A 314 14.32 2.93 -0.60
CA LEU A 314 14.13 2.83 0.85
C LEU A 314 15.36 3.30 1.63
N ASP A 315 15.15 4.19 2.58
CA ASP A 315 16.13 4.54 3.60
C ASP A 315 15.78 3.84 4.92
N LEU A 316 16.62 2.90 5.35
CA LEU A 316 16.35 2.08 6.54
C LEU A 316 16.30 2.89 7.84
N LYS A 317 17.05 4.00 7.92
CA LYS A 317 17.02 4.89 9.08
C LYS A 317 15.69 5.63 9.16
N LEU A 318 15.25 6.18 8.03
CA LEU A 318 13.94 6.85 7.92
C LEU A 318 12.78 5.86 8.14
N GLN A 319 12.89 4.66 7.62
CA GLN A 319 11.88 3.62 7.80
C GLN A 319 11.70 3.24 9.28
N LYS A 320 12.79 2.96 9.99
CA LYS A 320 12.74 2.68 11.43
C LYS A 320 12.14 3.84 12.23
N ALA A 321 12.47 5.07 11.85
CA ALA A 321 11.89 6.26 12.47
C ALA A 321 10.37 6.34 12.23
N ALA A 322 9.92 6.04 11.00
CA ALA A 322 8.50 6.03 10.63
C ALA A 322 7.72 4.95 11.39
N GLU A 323 8.22 3.73 11.43
CA GLU A 323 7.61 2.62 12.17
C GLU A 323 7.51 2.92 13.66
N LYS A 324 8.58 3.47 14.26
CA LYS A 324 8.58 3.87 15.67
C LYS A 324 7.56 4.99 15.94
N ALA A 325 7.51 6.01 15.08
CA ALA A 325 6.58 7.11 15.23
C ALA A 325 5.12 6.65 15.13
N ILE A 326 4.81 5.79 14.17
CA ILE A 326 3.48 5.16 14.02
C ILE A 326 3.14 4.34 15.27
N ALA A 327 3.99 3.39 15.66
CA ALA A 327 3.71 2.51 16.80
C ALA A 327 3.47 3.28 18.10
N GLN A 328 4.33 4.27 18.40
CA GLN A 328 4.16 5.12 19.58
C GLN A 328 2.94 6.03 19.48
N GLY A 329 2.67 6.57 18.29
CA GLY A 329 1.54 7.46 18.07
C GLY A 329 0.20 6.76 18.23
N VAL A 330 0.00 5.61 17.57
CA VAL A 330 -1.25 4.86 17.69
C VAL A 330 -1.44 4.30 19.10
N GLY A 331 -0.37 3.86 19.78
CA GLY A 331 -0.45 3.43 21.17
C GLY A 331 -0.91 4.54 22.13
N LYS A 332 -0.44 5.77 21.93
CA LYS A 332 -0.94 6.94 22.69
C LYS A 332 -2.41 7.25 22.37
N LEU A 333 -2.83 7.05 21.14
CA LEU A 333 -4.22 7.26 20.72
C LEU A 333 -5.13 6.19 21.30
N ASP A 334 -4.71 4.92 21.34
CA ASP A 334 -5.48 3.85 21.97
C ASP A 334 -5.78 4.17 23.43
N LEU A 335 -4.75 4.51 24.20
CA LEU A 335 -4.90 4.89 25.61
C LEU A 335 -5.83 6.11 25.78
N ARG A 336 -5.71 7.11 24.91
CA ARG A 336 -6.57 8.31 24.94
C ARG A 336 -8.03 8.01 24.60
N MET A 337 -8.27 6.98 23.78
CA MET A 337 -9.60 6.54 23.37
C MET A 337 -10.17 5.46 24.29
N GLY A 338 -9.45 5.05 25.35
CA GLY A 338 -9.88 4.04 26.32
C GLY A 338 -9.78 2.61 25.82
N PHE A 339 -9.00 2.34 24.74
CA PHE A 339 -8.75 0.98 24.30
C PHE A 339 -7.80 0.25 25.27
N PRO A 340 -7.99 -1.06 25.49
CA PRO A 340 -7.00 -1.91 26.13
C PRO A 340 -5.64 -1.85 25.43
N LEU A 341 -4.58 -2.37 26.08
CA LEU A 341 -3.28 -2.49 25.43
C LEU A 341 -3.40 -3.41 24.20
N TYR A 342 -2.86 -2.96 23.08
CA TYR A 342 -2.91 -3.71 21.82
C TYR A 342 -2.27 -5.10 21.93
N SER A 343 -1.24 -5.27 22.79
CA SER A 343 -0.61 -6.55 23.07
C SER A 343 -1.58 -7.58 23.65
N ASP A 344 -2.52 -7.13 24.46
CA ASP A 344 -3.42 -7.99 25.23
C ASP A 344 -4.68 -8.38 24.44
N ALA A 345 -4.94 -7.66 23.34
CA ALA A 345 -6.09 -7.90 22.47
C ALA A 345 -5.89 -9.13 21.57
N GLY A 346 -6.96 -9.90 21.38
CA GLY A 346 -7.02 -10.99 20.42
C GLY A 346 -6.95 -10.51 18.96
N LEU A 347 -6.67 -11.42 18.02
CA LEU A 347 -6.47 -11.07 16.61
C LEU A 347 -7.69 -10.35 15.99
N GLU A 348 -8.89 -10.79 16.27
CA GLU A 348 -10.12 -10.16 15.78
C GLU A 348 -10.36 -8.78 16.41
N GLU A 349 -10.08 -8.64 17.70
CA GLU A 349 -10.20 -7.37 18.41
C GLU A 349 -9.23 -6.32 17.87
N ARG A 350 -7.98 -6.74 17.52
CA ARG A 350 -6.93 -5.88 16.94
C ARG A 350 -7.36 -5.21 15.65
N ARG A 351 -8.29 -5.79 14.89
CA ARG A 351 -8.86 -5.20 13.67
C ARG A 351 -9.70 -3.94 13.95
N GLY A 352 -10.26 -3.84 15.13
CA GLY A 352 -11.05 -2.69 15.59
C GLY A 352 -10.23 -1.51 16.11
N TYR A 353 -8.90 -1.65 16.24
CA TYR A 353 -8.04 -0.59 16.76
C TYR A 353 -7.73 0.47 15.71
N VAL A 354 -7.38 1.68 16.19
CA VAL A 354 -6.99 2.80 15.32
C VAL A 354 -5.80 2.42 14.45
N GLN A 355 -5.86 2.80 13.18
CA GLN A 355 -4.81 2.61 12.18
C GLN A 355 -4.12 3.92 11.89
N ALA A 356 -2.89 3.85 11.38
CA ALA A 356 -2.20 4.98 10.82
C ALA A 356 -1.34 4.56 9.63
N ALA A 357 -1.11 5.49 8.71
CA ALA A 357 -0.20 5.31 7.59
C ALA A 357 0.68 6.54 7.44
N LEU A 358 1.92 6.32 6.97
CA LEU A 358 2.90 7.37 6.74
C LEU A 358 3.62 7.13 5.43
N VAL A 359 3.81 8.18 4.65
CA VAL A 359 4.73 8.23 3.50
C VAL A 359 5.66 9.41 3.67
N CYS A 360 6.95 9.18 3.44
CA CYS A 360 7.97 10.22 3.34
C CYS A 360 8.72 10.08 2.02
N LEU A 361 8.87 11.17 1.28
CA LEU A 361 9.61 11.21 0.03
C LEU A 361 10.61 12.37 -0.02
N ALA A 362 11.62 12.21 -0.88
CA ALA A 362 12.56 13.25 -1.26
C ALA A 362 11.96 14.05 -2.44
N PRO A 363 11.54 15.31 -2.24
CA PRO A 363 10.72 16.04 -3.22
C PRO A 363 11.38 16.23 -4.58
N ARG A 364 12.72 16.39 -4.60
CA ARG A 364 13.49 16.69 -5.84
C ARG A 364 13.69 15.47 -6.72
N THR A 365 13.58 14.27 -6.18
CA THR A 365 13.83 13.01 -6.91
C THR A 365 12.59 12.12 -7.00
N GLY A 366 11.51 12.45 -6.29
CA GLY A 366 10.33 11.60 -6.18
C GLY A 366 10.55 10.29 -5.41
N GLN A 367 11.78 10.03 -4.93
CA GLN A 367 12.11 8.81 -4.21
C GLN A 367 11.32 8.71 -2.90
N VAL A 368 10.49 7.70 -2.76
CA VAL A 368 9.85 7.36 -1.49
C VAL A 368 10.94 6.79 -0.58
N ARG A 369 11.20 7.45 0.54
CA ARG A 369 12.31 7.12 1.46
C ARG A 369 11.87 6.27 2.63
N ALA A 370 10.60 6.40 3.04
CA ALA A 370 9.98 5.59 4.08
C ALA A 370 8.47 5.46 3.83
N MET A 371 7.91 4.31 4.20
CA MET A 371 6.49 4.04 4.05
C MET A 371 6.01 3.04 5.11
N VAL A 372 4.95 3.40 5.81
CA VAL A 372 4.25 2.52 6.75
C VAL A 372 2.78 2.44 6.34
N GLY A 373 2.32 1.25 5.96
CA GLY A 373 0.96 1.04 5.43
C GLY A 373 -0.10 0.71 6.49
N GLY A 374 0.29 0.58 7.75
CA GLY A 374 -0.60 0.23 8.84
C GLY A 374 0.16 -0.07 10.12
N ARG A 375 -0.56 -0.35 11.16
CA ARG A 375 -0.05 -0.61 12.50
C ARG A 375 0.66 -1.98 12.62
N ASP A 376 0.05 -3.00 12.01
CA ASP A 376 0.49 -4.39 12.11
C ASP A 376 0.12 -5.15 10.84
N ILE A 377 1.13 -5.61 10.10
CA ILE A 377 0.90 -6.34 8.85
C ILE A 377 0.29 -7.72 9.08
N PHE A 378 0.55 -8.35 10.23
CA PHE A 378 0.00 -9.67 10.53
C PHE A 378 -1.50 -9.63 10.80
N VAL A 379 -2.02 -8.46 11.21
CA VAL A 379 -3.46 -8.20 11.33
C VAL A 379 -4.07 -7.78 10.00
N SER A 380 -3.34 -6.99 9.19
CA SER A 380 -3.83 -6.49 7.91
C SER A 380 -2.71 -6.23 6.91
N TYR A 381 -2.70 -7.00 5.81
CA TYR A 381 -1.80 -6.76 4.66
C TYR A 381 -2.20 -5.55 3.81
N TYR A 382 -3.33 -4.92 4.13
CA TYR A 382 -3.82 -3.74 3.39
C TYR A 382 -2.90 -2.55 3.61
N ASN A 383 -2.18 -2.16 2.56
CA ASN A 383 -1.25 -1.04 2.58
C ASN A 383 -2.00 0.29 2.42
N ARG A 384 -2.36 0.91 3.54
CA ARG A 384 -3.14 2.16 3.56
C ARG A 384 -2.37 3.34 2.99
N ALA A 385 -1.05 3.28 2.99
CA ALA A 385 -0.20 4.34 2.46
C ALA A 385 -0.35 4.55 0.94
N LEU A 386 -0.56 3.45 0.20
CA LEU A 386 -0.64 3.45 -1.26
C LEU A 386 -2.05 3.21 -1.80
N THR A 387 -2.89 2.47 -1.07
CA THR A 387 -4.15 1.97 -1.63
C THR A 387 -5.41 2.50 -0.95
N ALA A 388 -5.33 2.91 0.33
CA ALA A 388 -6.48 3.48 1.01
C ALA A 388 -6.79 4.87 0.46
N ARG A 389 -7.99 5.02 -0.06
CA ARG A 389 -8.52 6.33 -0.46
C ARG A 389 -9.36 6.88 0.69
N ARG A 390 -8.95 8.06 1.18
CA ARG A 390 -9.54 8.72 2.33
C ARG A 390 -9.68 10.21 2.08
N GLN A 391 -10.69 10.83 2.67
CA GLN A 391 -10.92 12.25 2.55
C GLN A 391 -9.84 13.03 3.30
N PRO A 392 -9.03 13.89 2.63
CA PRO A 392 -7.99 14.68 3.27
C PRO A 392 -8.54 15.83 4.14
N GLY A 393 -9.83 16.13 4.04
CA GLY A 393 -10.43 17.22 4.74
C GLY A 393 -9.72 18.54 4.43
N SER A 394 -9.52 19.39 5.43
CA SER A 394 -8.82 20.68 5.29
C SER A 394 -7.38 20.59 4.80
N GLY A 395 -6.78 19.39 4.70
CA GLY A 395 -5.49 19.18 4.05
C GLY A 395 -5.49 19.51 2.56
N PHE A 396 -6.67 19.56 1.93
CA PHE A 396 -6.82 19.90 0.52
C PHE A 396 -6.94 21.42 0.26
N LYS A 397 -7.21 22.27 1.28
CA LYS A 397 -7.34 23.73 1.14
C LYS A 397 -6.16 24.40 0.44
N PRO A 398 -4.88 24.06 0.71
CA PRO A 398 -3.76 24.67 0.03
C PRO A 398 -3.83 24.56 -1.48
N ILE A 399 -4.40 23.48 -2.03
CA ILE A 399 -4.54 23.28 -3.48
C ILE A 399 -5.59 24.24 -4.05
N ALA A 400 -6.70 24.44 -3.34
CA ALA A 400 -7.74 25.40 -3.75
C ALA A 400 -7.23 26.85 -3.72
N TYR A 401 -6.53 27.23 -2.65
CA TYR A 401 -5.92 28.55 -2.54
C TYR A 401 -4.83 28.75 -3.59
N LEU A 402 -4.01 27.75 -3.84
CA LEU A 402 -2.96 27.80 -4.87
C LEU A 402 -3.55 28.00 -6.29
N ALA A 403 -4.65 27.30 -6.60
CA ALA A 403 -5.38 27.51 -7.85
C ALA A 403 -5.89 28.95 -7.97
N ALA A 404 -6.47 29.49 -6.91
CA ALA A 404 -6.99 30.86 -6.89
C ALA A 404 -5.88 31.92 -6.99
N LEU A 405 -4.72 31.69 -6.36
CA LEU A 405 -3.51 32.51 -6.49
C LEU A 405 -2.94 32.45 -7.89
N GLN A 406 -2.92 31.27 -8.54
CA GLN A 406 -2.44 31.07 -9.90
C GLN A 406 -3.29 31.82 -10.92
N GLU A 407 -4.60 31.78 -10.76
CA GLU A 407 -5.55 32.49 -11.62
C GLU A 407 -5.62 34.02 -11.32
N GLY A 408 -4.92 34.48 -10.29
CA GLY A 408 -4.91 35.89 -9.88
C GLY A 408 -6.24 36.40 -9.34
N VAL A 409 -7.19 35.50 -9.06
CA VAL A 409 -8.51 35.88 -8.50
C VAL A 409 -8.46 36.22 -7.02
N ILE A 410 -7.39 35.83 -6.34
CA ILE A 410 -7.03 36.26 -4.99
C ILE A 410 -5.53 36.54 -4.87
N SER A 411 -5.16 37.31 -3.85
CA SER A 411 -3.80 37.40 -3.31
C SER A 411 -3.84 36.97 -1.84
N PRO A 412 -2.70 36.75 -1.18
CA PRO A 412 -2.67 36.48 0.26
C PRO A 412 -3.37 37.53 1.12
N LEU A 413 -3.42 38.79 0.63
CA LEU A 413 -4.03 39.93 1.28
C LEU A 413 -5.50 40.17 0.91
N SER A 414 -6.07 39.39 -0.01
CA SER A 414 -7.49 39.52 -0.38
C SER A 414 -8.37 39.35 0.84
N LEU A 415 -9.30 40.30 1.04
CA LEU A 415 -10.22 40.30 2.16
C LEU A 415 -11.44 39.41 1.89
N PHE A 416 -11.86 38.74 2.92
CA PHE A 416 -13.05 37.89 2.98
C PHE A 416 -13.81 38.18 4.27
N VAL A 417 -15.11 37.93 4.25
CA VAL A 417 -15.92 37.86 5.48
C VAL A 417 -16.19 36.39 5.77
N ASP A 418 -15.60 35.90 6.86
CA ASP A 418 -15.78 34.51 7.32
C ASP A 418 -17.01 34.49 8.25
N GLU A 419 -18.11 34.06 7.69
CA GLU A 419 -19.45 34.07 8.29
C GLU A 419 -20.26 32.86 7.88
N ILE A 420 -21.41 32.63 8.45
CA ILE A 420 -22.37 31.62 8.02
C ILE A 420 -22.89 31.99 6.64
N ARG A 421 -22.57 31.17 5.63
CA ARG A 421 -23.07 31.35 4.27
C ARG A 421 -23.90 30.17 3.82
N HIS A 422 -24.91 30.45 3.01
CA HIS A 422 -25.86 29.49 2.49
C HIS A 422 -25.62 29.31 0.99
N TYR A 423 -25.43 28.07 0.56
CA TYR A 423 -25.26 27.73 -0.84
C TYR A 423 -26.37 26.78 -1.27
N GLU A 424 -26.88 26.94 -2.46
CA GLU A 424 -27.78 25.98 -3.08
C GLU A 424 -26.98 25.02 -3.96
N VAL A 425 -26.95 23.73 -3.58
CA VAL A 425 -26.25 22.68 -4.33
C VAL A 425 -27.25 21.57 -4.64
N ASN A 426 -27.52 21.30 -5.92
CA ASN A 426 -28.48 20.29 -6.35
C ASN A 426 -29.87 20.46 -5.71
N ARG A 427 -30.38 21.70 -5.63
CA ARG A 427 -31.66 22.10 -5.01
C ARG A 427 -31.74 21.78 -3.51
N ARG A 428 -30.60 21.67 -2.85
CA ARG A 428 -30.52 21.50 -1.39
C ARG A 428 -29.69 22.62 -0.79
N LEU A 429 -30.15 23.12 0.34
CA LEU A 429 -29.41 24.10 1.11
C LEU A 429 -28.20 23.43 1.73
N TRP A 430 -27.00 23.98 1.50
CA TRP A 430 -25.75 23.55 2.10
C TRP A 430 -25.05 24.70 2.80
N ILE A 431 -24.59 24.46 4.03
CA ILE A 431 -23.93 25.45 4.88
C ILE A 431 -22.54 24.90 5.24
N PRO A 432 -21.45 25.50 4.71
CA PRO A 432 -20.08 25.12 5.08
C PRO A 432 -19.72 25.69 6.47
N ARG A 433 -20.05 24.95 7.53
CA ARG A 433 -19.76 25.38 8.90
C ARG A 433 -18.28 25.30 9.22
N ASN A 434 -17.75 26.26 9.94
CA ASN A 434 -16.42 26.22 10.52
C ASN A 434 -16.34 25.17 11.64
N PHE A 435 -15.13 24.69 11.91
CA PHE A 435 -14.90 23.80 13.05
C PHE A 435 -15.18 24.55 14.36
N GLY A 436 -16.01 23.95 15.24
CA GLY A 436 -16.44 24.58 16.48
C GLY A 436 -17.46 25.72 16.31
N GLU A 437 -17.93 25.94 15.06
CA GLU A 437 -18.85 27.03 14.71
C GLU A 437 -18.33 28.46 15.05
N GLU A 438 -17.00 28.60 15.16
CA GLU A 438 -16.32 29.90 15.37
C GLU A 438 -16.01 30.51 13.98
N TYR A 439 -16.34 31.79 13.85
CA TYR A 439 -16.14 32.58 12.62
C TYR A 439 -15.22 33.77 12.90
N LEU A 440 -14.34 34.04 11.92
CA LEU A 440 -13.29 35.07 12.03
C LEU A 440 -13.81 36.49 11.74
N GLY A 441 -15.02 36.64 11.15
CA GLY A 441 -15.48 37.93 10.60
C GLY A 441 -14.59 38.37 9.43
N LEU A 442 -14.24 39.64 9.40
CA LEU A 442 -13.33 40.18 8.40
C LEU A 442 -11.92 39.54 8.55
N THR A 443 -11.36 39.02 7.47
CA THR A 443 -10.09 38.32 7.51
C THR A 443 -9.38 38.33 6.15
N THR A 444 -8.06 38.24 6.15
CA THR A 444 -7.29 38.00 4.92
C THR A 444 -7.37 36.56 4.46
N ALA A 445 -7.20 36.30 3.16
CA ALA A 445 -7.05 34.96 2.59
C ALA A 445 -5.95 34.18 3.32
N ALA A 446 -4.83 34.81 3.61
CA ALA A 446 -3.71 34.23 4.34
C ALA A 446 -4.15 33.72 5.73
N TRP A 447 -4.82 34.57 6.52
CA TRP A 447 -5.23 34.20 7.87
C TRP A 447 -6.33 33.16 7.91
N ALA A 448 -7.29 33.26 6.99
CA ALA A 448 -8.33 32.26 6.82
C ALA A 448 -7.76 30.85 6.53
N LEU A 449 -6.69 30.76 5.72
CA LEU A 449 -5.98 29.49 5.47
C LEU A 449 -5.26 29.02 6.74
N VAL A 450 -4.58 29.94 7.46
CA VAL A 450 -3.85 29.64 8.71
C VAL A 450 -4.79 29.10 9.79
N LYS A 451 -5.95 29.73 9.95
CA LYS A 451 -7.00 29.29 10.89
C LYS A 451 -7.86 28.14 10.31
N SER A 452 -7.70 27.84 9.02
CA SER A 452 -8.44 26.76 8.35
C SER A 452 -9.94 26.99 8.24
N ALA A 453 -10.39 28.25 8.02
CA ALA A 453 -11.79 28.62 7.89
C ALA A 453 -12.45 27.88 6.71
N ASN A 454 -13.60 27.23 6.93
CA ASN A 454 -14.33 26.48 5.91
C ASN A 454 -15.15 27.41 5.01
N SER A 455 -15.86 28.36 5.61
CA SER A 455 -16.67 29.32 4.86
C SER A 455 -15.82 30.10 3.85
N THR A 456 -14.65 30.62 4.28
CA THR A 456 -13.71 31.29 3.38
C THR A 456 -13.16 30.38 2.29
N ALA A 457 -12.83 29.12 2.60
CA ALA A 457 -12.32 28.18 1.61
C ALA A 457 -13.36 27.89 0.49
N VAL A 458 -14.64 27.86 0.82
CA VAL A 458 -15.72 27.73 -0.19
C VAL A 458 -15.85 28.99 -1.02
N GLN A 459 -15.73 30.19 -0.42
CA GLN A 459 -15.71 31.46 -1.17
C GLN A 459 -14.52 31.52 -2.15
N VAL A 460 -13.34 31.01 -1.75
CA VAL A 460 -12.18 30.86 -2.65
C VAL A 460 -12.50 29.90 -3.81
N THR A 461 -13.17 28.77 -3.52
CA THR A 461 -13.61 27.84 -4.57
C THR A 461 -14.60 28.49 -5.53
N GLU A 462 -15.55 29.27 -5.02
CA GLU A 462 -16.52 30.01 -5.84
C GLU A 462 -15.83 31.00 -6.79
N LYS A 463 -14.83 31.75 -6.29
CA LYS A 463 -14.07 32.72 -7.09
C LYS A 463 -13.24 32.09 -8.20
N VAL A 464 -12.56 30.96 -7.93
CA VAL A 464 -11.66 30.33 -8.92
C VAL A 464 -12.37 29.32 -9.80
N GLY A 465 -13.48 28.77 -9.34
CA GLY A 465 -14.18 27.65 -9.97
C GLY A 465 -13.59 26.28 -9.59
N PRO A 466 -14.44 25.30 -9.24
CA PRO A 466 -13.98 24.00 -8.75
C PRO A 466 -13.23 23.17 -9.79
N GLN A 467 -13.47 23.39 -11.10
CA GLN A 467 -12.76 22.69 -12.18
C GLN A 467 -11.27 23.03 -12.18
N LYS A 468 -10.91 24.30 -12.04
CA LYS A 468 -9.50 24.74 -12.03
C LYS A 468 -8.73 24.14 -10.85
N ILE A 469 -9.41 23.94 -9.72
CA ILE A 469 -8.83 23.25 -8.54
C ILE A 469 -8.57 21.77 -8.87
N ALA A 470 -9.52 21.10 -9.52
CA ALA A 470 -9.36 19.70 -9.92
C ALA A 470 -8.22 19.53 -10.96
N ASP A 471 -8.13 20.44 -11.93
CA ASP A 471 -7.06 20.43 -12.95
C ASP A 471 -5.68 20.67 -12.32
N LEU A 472 -5.58 21.57 -11.32
CA LEU A 472 -4.35 21.77 -10.59
C LEU A 472 -3.98 20.53 -9.75
N ALA A 473 -4.94 19.90 -9.12
CA ALA A 473 -4.70 18.66 -8.36
C ALA A 473 -4.06 17.58 -9.27
N GLN A 474 -4.59 17.37 -10.48
CA GLN A 474 -3.99 16.43 -11.44
C GLN A 474 -2.55 16.83 -11.81
N ARG A 475 -2.26 18.13 -12.02
CA ARG A 475 -0.89 18.58 -12.26
C ARG A 475 0.04 18.36 -11.08
N LEU A 476 -0.48 18.41 -9.85
CA LEU A 476 0.25 18.12 -8.60
C LEU A 476 0.42 16.63 -8.32
N GLY A 477 -0.09 15.74 -9.19
CA GLY A 477 0.14 14.30 -9.09
C GLY A 477 -0.97 13.48 -8.47
N PHE A 478 -2.17 14.03 -8.31
CA PHE A 478 -3.30 13.21 -7.90
C PHE A 478 -3.77 12.33 -9.05
N GLU A 479 -3.71 11.02 -8.86
CA GLU A 479 -4.26 10.00 -9.76
C GLU A 479 -5.70 9.64 -9.37
N SER A 480 -6.05 9.89 -8.10
CA SER A 480 -7.42 9.75 -7.61
C SER A 480 -8.35 10.68 -8.37
N THR A 481 -9.57 10.24 -8.63
CA THR A 481 -10.58 11.05 -9.30
C THR A 481 -10.99 12.22 -8.42
N ILE A 482 -10.68 13.44 -8.84
CA ILE A 482 -11.02 14.67 -8.15
C ILE A 482 -12.23 15.32 -8.83
N GLY A 483 -13.41 15.15 -8.25
CA GLY A 483 -14.65 15.75 -8.73
C GLY A 483 -14.70 17.26 -8.45
N PRO A 484 -15.14 18.10 -9.43
CA PRO A 484 -15.17 19.56 -9.29
C PRO A 484 -16.42 20.03 -8.53
N TYR A 485 -16.52 19.70 -7.25
CA TYR A 485 -17.61 20.10 -6.38
C TYR A 485 -17.31 21.45 -5.69
N MET A 486 -18.36 22.21 -5.33
CA MET A 486 -18.20 23.44 -4.51
C MET A 486 -17.52 23.19 -3.16
N SER A 487 -17.64 21.99 -2.65
CA SER A 487 -16.99 21.53 -1.40
C SER A 487 -15.56 20.98 -1.62
N ILE A 488 -14.98 21.08 -2.83
CA ILE A 488 -13.67 20.51 -3.18
C ILE A 488 -12.56 21.01 -2.24
N ALA A 489 -12.55 22.30 -1.87
CA ALA A 489 -11.57 22.86 -0.95
C ALA A 489 -11.66 22.25 0.46
N LEU A 490 -12.79 21.66 0.83
CA LEU A 490 -12.98 20.98 2.11
C LEU A 490 -12.47 19.53 2.09
N GLY A 491 -11.91 19.08 0.96
CA GLY A 491 -11.30 17.77 0.81
C GLY A 491 -12.29 16.60 0.85
N VAL A 492 -13.41 16.74 0.15
CA VAL A 492 -14.45 15.70 0.05
C VAL A 492 -14.06 14.55 -0.88
N ASN A 493 -13.12 14.79 -1.79
CA ASN A 493 -12.57 13.75 -2.67
C ASN A 493 -11.60 12.87 -1.90
N GLU A 494 -11.68 11.56 -2.13
CA GLU A 494 -10.80 10.61 -1.45
C GLU A 494 -9.47 10.46 -2.20
N VAL A 495 -8.37 10.51 -1.46
CA VAL A 495 -6.99 10.46 -1.97
C VAL A 495 -6.12 9.55 -1.11
N THR A 496 -4.94 9.16 -1.62
CA THR A 496 -3.98 8.35 -0.88
C THR A 496 -3.00 9.21 -0.07
N VAL A 497 -2.31 8.56 0.88
CA VAL A 497 -1.26 9.23 1.69
C VAL A 497 -0.07 9.61 0.80
N LEU A 498 0.25 8.79 -0.19
CA LEU A 498 1.31 9.05 -1.17
C LEU A 498 1.00 10.30 -2.02
N GLU A 499 -0.22 10.41 -2.54
CA GLU A 499 -0.63 11.58 -3.34
C GLU A 499 -0.52 12.88 -2.55
N MET A 500 -0.96 12.88 -1.29
CA MET A 500 -0.82 14.04 -0.42
C MET A 500 0.65 14.43 -0.17
N ALA A 501 1.52 13.44 0.12
CA ALA A 501 2.95 13.69 0.30
C ALA A 501 3.60 14.22 -0.98
N SER A 502 3.25 13.66 -2.15
CA SER A 502 3.76 14.07 -3.47
C SER A 502 3.35 15.49 -3.83
N ALA A 503 2.07 15.84 -3.66
CA ALA A 503 1.57 17.18 -3.96
C ALA A 503 2.25 18.28 -3.11
N TYR A 504 2.46 18.02 -1.81
CA TYR A 504 3.20 18.94 -0.95
C TYR A 504 4.71 18.94 -1.29
N GLY A 505 5.25 17.81 -1.72
CA GLY A 505 6.61 17.71 -2.26
C GLY A 505 6.82 18.61 -3.49
N ALA A 506 5.85 18.70 -4.38
CA ALA A 506 5.91 19.57 -5.55
C ALA A 506 6.07 21.05 -5.15
N LEU A 507 5.43 21.50 -4.07
CA LEU A 507 5.59 22.87 -3.58
C LEU A 507 7.03 23.14 -3.15
N VAL A 508 7.66 22.19 -2.44
CA VAL A 508 9.05 22.31 -1.97
C VAL A 508 10.05 22.27 -3.13
N SER A 509 9.72 21.56 -4.19
CA SER A 509 10.54 21.47 -5.41
C SER A 509 10.28 22.62 -6.39
N ALA A 510 10.02 23.82 -5.89
CA ALA A 510 9.75 25.00 -6.70
C ALA A 510 8.59 24.81 -7.71
N GLY A 511 7.57 24.08 -7.29
CA GLY A 511 6.39 23.79 -8.10
C GLY A 511 6.57 22.64 -9.12
N LEU A 512 7.71 21.95 -9.10
CA LEU A 512 7.97 20.78 -9.92
C LEU A 512 7.38 19.55 -9.28
N HIS A 513 6.42 18.92 -9.93
CA HIS A 513 5.97 17.59 -9.55
C HIS A 513 6.94 16.55 -10.13
N VAL A 514 7.52 15.75 -9.27
CA VAL A 514 8.36 14.59 -9.62
C VAL A 514 7.58 13.32 -9.27
N GLU A 515 7.43 12.44 -10.26
CA GLU A 515 6.65 11.21 -10.08
C GLU A 515 7.27 10.33 -8.98
N PRO A 516 6.48 9.90 -7.98
CA PRO A 516 6.98 9.07 -6.90
C PRO A 516 7.44 7.70 -7.37
N THR A 517 8.58 7.23 -6.85
CA THR A 517 9.10 5.90 -7.14
C THR A 517 9.54 5.16 -5.89
N LEU A 518 9.30 3.84 -5.87
CA LEU A 518 9.76 2.89 -4.86
C LEU A 518 10.99 2.10 -5.35
N VAL A 519 11.16 1.96 -6.67
CA VAL A 519 12.20 1.16 -7.31
C VAL A 519 13.15 2.07 -8.06
N ASP A 520 14.44 1.96 -7.76
CA ASP A 520 15.51 2.68 -8.44
C ASP A 520 15.98 1.92 -9.68
N SER A 521 16.33 0.64 -9.51
CA SER A 521 16.78 -0.21 -10.62
C SER A 521 16.50 -1.69 -10.35
N VAL A 522 16.46 -2.48 -11.43
CA VAL A 522 16.31 -3.94 -11.39
C VAL A 522 17.34 -4.54 -12.33
N LEU A 523 18.14 -5.46 -11.80
CA LEU A 523 19.10 -6.25 -12.56
C LEU A 523 18.66 -7.70 -12.59
N ASP A 524 19.07 -8.44 -13.62
CA ASP A 524 18.96 -9.90 -13.64
C ASP A 524 20.04 -10.58 -12.80
N SER A 525 20.09 -11.91 -12.82
CA SER A 525 21.08 -12.73 -12.11
C SER A 525 22.53 -12.51 -12.57
N GLU A 526 22.70 -12.04 -13.81
CA GLU A 526 24.01 -11.80 -14.44
C GLU A 526 24.48 -10.35 -14.19
N GLY A 527 23.60 -9.50 -13.61
CA GLY A 527 23.88 -8.10 -13.36
C GLY A 527 23.50 -7.17 -14.53
N THR A 528 22.80 -7.70 -15.54
CA THR A 528 22.31 -6.88 -16.66
C THR A 528 21.13 -6.02 -16.22
N PRO A 529 21.11 -4.71 -16.51
CA PRO A 529 20.00 -3.86 -16.18
C PRO A 529 18.74 -4.21 -16.98
N LEU A 530 17.67 -4.59 -16.27
CA LEU A 530 16.33 -4.76 -16.85
C LEU A 530 15.49 -3.49 -16.74
N PHE A 531 15.79 -2.67 -15.76
CA PHE A 531 15.10 -1.42 -15.49
C PHE A 531 16.02 -0.46 -14.73
N ALA A 532 15.97 0.80 -15.11
CA ALA A 532 16.49 1.93 -14.36
C ALA A 532 15.42 3.03 -14.33
N HIS A 533 15.15 3.58 -13.17
CA HIS A 533 14.18 4.65 -13.04
C HIS A 533 14.68 5.93 -13.74
N ALA A 534 13.86 6.45 -14.64
CA ALA A 534 14.06 7.76 -15.25
C ALA A 534 13.16 8.79 -14.56
N LEU A 535 13.73 9.92 -14.17
CA LEU A 535 12.97 11.01 -13.53
C LEU A 535 11.89 11.54 -14.48
N SER A 536 10.64 11.45 -14.04
CA SER A 536 9.50 12.08 -14.70
C SER A 536 9.15 13.37 -13.95
N ILE A 537 9.41 14.52 -14.58
CA ILE A 537 9.26 15.84 -13.97
C ILE A 537 8.33 16.68 -14.81
N ARG A 538 7.39 17.39 -14.17
CA ARG A 538 6.54 18.39 -14.80
C ARG A 538 6.39 19.61 -13.93
N GLN A 539 6.32 20.81 -14.54
CA GLN A 539 5.98 22.04 -13.83
C GLN A 539 4.48 22.06 -13.55
N ALA A 540 4.10 21.94 -12.28
CA ALA A 540 2.70 21.99 -11.85
C ALA A 540 2.24 23.44 -11.60
N VAL A 541 3.10 24.24 -10.95
CA VAL A 541 2.88 25.66 -10.65
C VAL A 541 4.19 26.43 -10.74
N PRO A 542 4.16 27.75 -11.03
CA PRO A 542 5.36 28.60 -11.01
C PRO A 542 6.06 28.59 -9.63
N PRO A 543 7.41 28.76 -9.60
CA PRO A 543 8.21 28.71 -8.37
C PRO A 543 7.82 29.74 -7.32
N ASP A 544 7.45 30.95 -7.74
CA ASP A 544 7.01 32.05 -6.89
C ASP A 544 5.70 31.72 -6.17
N LEU A 545 4.73 31.12 -6.88
CA LEU A 545 3.47 30.65 -6.30
C LEU A 545 3.66 29.45 -5.34
N ALA A 546 4.55 28.52 -5.70
CA ALA A 546 4.89 27.41 -4.83
C ALA A 546 5.48 27.91 -3.51
N TYR A 547 6.42 28.86 -3.57
CA TYR A 547 7.01 29.48 -2.38
C TYR A 547 5.97 30.27 -1.57
N GLN A 548 5.10 31.02 -2.24
CA GLN A 548 4.02 31.76 -1.60
C GLN A 548 3.14 30.82 -0.76
N MET A 549 2.76 29.66 -1.32
CA MET A 549 2.00 28.64 -0.58
C MET A 549 2.81 28.02 0.55
N ILE A 550 4.09 27.67 0.35
CA ILE A 550 4.99 27.17 1.41
C ILE A 550 5.04 28.17 2.56
N HIS A 551 5.16 29.47 2.26
CA HIS A 551 5.22 30.51 3.28
C HIS A 551 3.93 30.58 4.10
N LEU A 552 2.76 30.48 3.47
CA LEU A 552 1.47 30.38 4.17
C LEU A 552 1.39 29.12 5.04
N LEU A 553 1.85 27.97 4.55
CA LEU A 553 1.89 26.72 5.30
C LEU A 553 2.88 26.75 6.48
N ARG A 554 3.94 27.57 6.41
CA ARG A 554 4.80 27.88 7.57
C ARG A 554 4.02 28.60 8.66
N GLN A 555 3.14 29.56 8.30
CA GLN A 555 2.28 30.23 9.28
C GLN A 555 1.27 29.26 9.93
N VAL A 556 0.74 28.28 9.16
CA VAL A 556 -0.12 27.22 9.72
C VAL A 556 0.60 26.45 10.83
N VAL A 557 1.88 26.09 10.63
CA VAL A 557 2.71 25.40 11.61
C VAL A 557 3.08 26.31 12.80
N ASN A 558 3.39 27.55 12.54
CA ASN A 558 3.86 28.47 13.57
C ASN A 558 2.72 29.02 14.44
N ARG A 559 1.59 29.39 13.84
CA ARG A 559 0.49 30.16 14.49
C ARG A 559 -0.91 29.56 14.30
N GLY A 560 -1.04 28.60 13.36
CA GLY A 560 -2.33 28.04 12.97
C GLY A 560 -2.64 26.69 13.60
N THR A 561 -3.45 25.92 12.88
CA THR A 561 -3.94 24.60 13.31
C THR A 561 -2.81 23.56 13.46
N GLY A 562 -1.64 23.79 12.84
CA GLY A 562 -0.45 22.94 12.92
C GLY A 562 0.50 23.28 14.07
N ARG A 563 0.17 24.22 14.96
CA ARG A 563 1.06 24.69 16.06
C ARG A 563 1.53 23.60 17.03
N SER A 564 0.86 22.43 17.04
CA SER A 564 1.29 21.27 17.82
C SER A 564 2.70 20.79 17.42
N VAL A 565 3.10 20.94 16.18
CA VAL A 565 4.47 20.64 15.69
C VAL A 565 5.51 21.44 16.48
N ARG A 566 5.29 22.75 16.67
CA ARG A 566 6.18 23.62 17.44
C ARG A 566 6.14 23.31 18.94
N ARG A 567 4.94 23.12 19.49
CA ARG A 567 4.77 22.74 20.90
C ARG A 567 5.43 21.42 21.26
N LEU A 568 5.49 20.50 20.34
CA LEU A 568 6.19 19.22 20.49
C LEU A 568 7.70 19.33 20.26
N GLY A 569 8.24 20.53 20.02
CA GLY A 569 9.67 20.81 19.97
C GLY A 569 10.34 20.56 18.62
N PHE A 570 9.62 20.57 17.51
CA PHE A 570 10.24 20.62 16.19
C PHE A 570 10.52 22.07 15.80
N THR A 571 11.79 22.48 15.84
CA THR A 571 12.20 23.88 15.66
C THR A 571 12.60 24.22 14.23
N ARG A 572 13.02 23.24 13.43
CA ARG A 572 13.50 23.42 12.06
C ARG A 572 12.45 24.04 11.14
N PRO A 573 12.87 24.68 10.01
CA PRO A 573 11.93 25.16 9.00
C PRO A 573 10.96 24.05 8.56
N ALA A 574 9.67 24.32 8.70
CA ALA A 574 8.62 23.39 8.35
C ALA A 574 7.38 24.14 7.86
N ALA A 575 6.75 23.56 6.86
CA ALA A 575 5.47 23.98 6.31
C ALA A 575 4.50 22.79 6.35
N GLY A 576 3.21 23.01 6.58
CA GLY A 576 2.28 21.88 6.63
C GLY A 576 0.85 22.29 6.96
N LYS A 577 -0.08 21.34 6.78
CA LYS A 577 -1.50 21.54 7.00
C LYS A 577 -2.13 20.34 7.68
N THR A 578 -2.99 20.62 8.65
CA THR A 578 -3.88 19.64 9.27
C THR A 578 -5.07 19.36 8.38
N GLY A 579 -5.51 18.11 8.36
CA GLY A 579 -6.78 17.67 7.80
C GLY A 579 -7.62 16.98 8.87
N THR A 580 -8.92 17.22 8.86
CA THR A 580 -9.89 16.53 9.72
C THR A 580 -11.18 16.47 8.94
N THR A 581 -11.83 15.31 8.87
CA THR A 581 -13.15 15.17 8.25
C THR A 581 -14.26 15.59 9.23
N ASN A 582 -15.36 16.07 8.69
CA ASN A 582 -16.49 16.56 9.51
C ASN A 582 -17.06 15.45 10.42
N ASP A 583 -17.02 14.20 9.97
CA ASP A 583 -17.52 13.05 10.75
C ASP A 583 -16.49 12.49 11.75
N ASN A 584 -15.30 13.10 11.86
CA ASN A 584 -14.18 12.63 12.69
C ASN A 584 -13.75 11.20 12.40
N THR A 585 -13.76 10.80 11.13
CA THR A 585 -13.32 9.48 10.70
C THR A 585 -11.85 9.45 10.27
N ASP A 586 -11.33 10.61 9.83
CA ASP A 586 -9.98 10.75 9.29
C ASP A 586 -9.29 11.98 9.86
N ALA A 587 -8.06 11.79 10.35
CA ALA A 587 -7.18 12.84 10.82
C ALA A 587 -5.87 12.80 10.03
N TRP A 588 -5.46 13.95 9.46
CA TRP A 588 -4.32 14.08 8.61
C TRP A 588 -3.36 15.16 9.08
N PHE A 589 -2.09 14.94 8.80
CA PHE A 589 -1.11 16.01 8.75
C PHE A 589 -0.15 15.76 7.59
N THR A 590 -0.12 16.70 6.65
CA THR A 590 0.83 16.70 5.55
C THR A 590 1.74 17.90 5.70
N GLY A 591 3.05 17.67 5.75
CA GLY A 591 4.02 18.72 5.95
C GLY A 591 5.37 18.39 5.34
N CYS A 592 6.23 19.40 5.24
CA CYS A 592 7.53 19.31 4.60
C CYS A 592 8.56 20.18 5.30
N THR A 593 9.82 19.76 5.16
CA THR A 593 11.04 20.57 5.28
C THR A 593 11.60 20.81 3.87
N PRO A 594 12.67 21.58 3.69
CA PRO A 594 13.30 21.74 2.38
C PRO A 594 13.77 20.44 1.72
N GLU A 595 14.02 19.38 2.49
CA GLU A 595 14.56 18.12 2.01
C GLU A 595 13.55 16.98 1.94
N LEU A 596 12.50 17.01 2.76
CA LEU A 596 11.56 15.90 2.93
C LEU A 596 10.12 16.40 2.90
N ALA A 597 9.25 15.65 2.22
CA ALA A 597 7.81 15.81 2.33
C ALA A 597 7.21 14.54 2.93
N ALA A 598 6.36 14.69 3.95
CA ALA A 598 5.73 13.55 4.61
C ALA A 598 4.25 13.80 4.89
N SER A 599 3.45 12.77 4.68
CA SER A 599 2.02 12.76 4.99
C SER A 599 1.71 11.65 5.98
N VAL A 600 0.91 11.96 6.98
CA VAL A 600 0.41 11.01 8.00
C VAL A 600 -1.10 11.03 8.00
N TRP A 601 -1.68 9.85 7.94
CA TRP A 601 -3.11 9.61 8.13
C TRP A 601 -3.34 8.76 9.38
N VAL A 602 -4.42 9.05 10.10
CA VAL A 602 -4.93 8.30 11.26
C VAL A 602 -6.43 8.11 11.09
N GLY A 603 -6.92 6.89 11.33
CA GLY A 603 -8.34 6.58 11.21
C GLY A 603 -8.64 5.10 11.50
N PHE A 604 -9.88 4.71 11.28
CA PHE A 604 -10.31 3.31 11.37
C PHE A 604 -10.58 2.74 9.97
N ASP A 605 -10.43 1.42 9.83
CA ASP A 605 -10.78 0.74 8.58
C ASP A 605 -12.29 0.81 8.32
N ASP A 606 -13.10 0.60 9.35
CA ASP A 606 -14.55 0.77 9.28
C ASP A 606 -14.97 2.16 9.77
N LYS A 607 -15.28 3.06 8.82
CA LYS A 607 -15.76 4.42 9.09
C LYS A 607 -17.12 4.47 9.80
N ARG A 608 -17.90 3.39 9.79
CA ARG A 608 -19.25 3.35 10.32
C ARG A 608 -19.29 3.03 11.81
N GLN A 609 -18.34 2.23 12.27
CA GLN A 609 -18.32 1.74 13.65
C GLN A 609 -17.59 2.66 14.61
N HIS A 610 -16.54 3.37 14.15
CA HIS A 610 -15.67 4.13 15.03
C HIS A 610 -15.40 5.54 14.52
N LYS A 611 -15.41 6.49 15.45
CA LYS A 611 -15.01 7.88 15.24
C LYS A 611 -13.75 8.18 16.04
N LEU A 612 -12.96 9.12 15.56
CA LEU A 612 -11.77 9.60 16.25
C LEU A 612 -12.18 10.57 17.39
N VAL A 613 -12.59 10.02 18.51
CA VAL A 613 -12.95 10.76 19.73
C VAL A 613 -12.28 10.11 20.94
N ASP A 614 -11.88 10.91 21.91
CA ASP A 614 -11.33 10.41 23.16
C ASP A 614 -12.42 9.97 24.16
N GLU A 615 -12.02 9.45 25.34
CA GLU A 615 -12.96 9.04 26.40
C GLU A 615 -13.88 10.18 26.86
N LYS A 616 -13.41 11.42 26.78
CA LYS A 616 -14.18 12.63 27.15
C LYS A 616 -15.06 13.15 26.01
N LYS A 617 -15.22 12.38 24.92
CA LYS A 617 -15.92 12.77 23.70
C LYS A 617 -15.29 13.94 22.94
N LEU A 618 -14.04 14.32 23.24
CA LEU A 618 -13.32 15.34 22.49
C LEU A 618 -12.77 14.77 21.19
N GLN A 619 -12.85 15.56 20.13
CA GLN A 619 -12.41 15.16 18.80
C GLN A 619 -10.88 15.01 18.72
N ILE A 620 -10.43 13.90 18.13
CA ILE A 620 -9.03 13.70 17.72
C ILE A 620 -8.88 14.22 16.30
N THR A 621 -8.28 15.39 16.18
CA THR A 621 -8.11 16.12 14.92
C THR A 621 -6.75 15.81 14.28
N GLY A 622 -6.51 16.30 13.07
CA GLY A 622 -5.18 16.27 12.44
C GLY A 622 -4.08 16.87 13.32
N GLY A 623 -4.39 17.95 14.06
CA GLY A 623 -3.45 18.59 14.97
C GLY A 623 -3.14 17.81 16.26
N THR A 624 -4.02 16.91 16.69
CA THR A 624 -3.89 16.13 17.95
C THR A 624 -3.67 14.64 17.72
N GLY A 625 -3.92 14.13 16.52
CA GLY A 625 -3.70 12.72 16.13
C GLY A 625 -2.52 12.55 15.19
N ALA A 626 -2.57 13.11 13.98
CA ALA A 626 -1.56 12.88 12.94
C ALA A 626 -0.31 13.77 13.08
N ALA A 627 -0.47 15.06 13.45
CA ALA A 627 0.68 15.97 13.59
C ALA A 627 1.69 15.53 14.66
N PRO A 628 1.32 14.94 15.81
CA PRO A 628 2.27 14.37 16.76
C PRO A 628 3.12 13.24 16.14
N ILE A 629 2.51 12.34 15.35
CA ILE A 629 3.22 11.25 14.67
C ILE A 629 4.21 11.83 13.65
N TRP A 630 3.76 12.78 12.83
CA TRP A 630 4.61 13.48 11.89
C TRP A 630 5.80 14.16 12.58
N THR A 631 5.54 14.82 13.71
CA THR A 631 6.57 15.54 14.47
C THR A 631 7.64 14.60 15.01
N GLU A 632 7.27 13.50 15.64
CA GLU A 632 8.23 12.51 16.17
C GLU A 632 9.03 11.85 15.03
N PHE A 633 8.36 11.55 13.91
CA PHE A 633 9.06 11.07 12.71
C PHE A 633 10.09 12.10 12.21
N MET A 634 9.67 13.35 11.98
CA MET A 634 10.55 14.37 11.40
C MET A 634 11.72 14.75 12.31
N LYS A 635 11.54 14.75 13.63
CA LYS A 635 12.66 14.92 14.58
C LYS A 635 13.75 13.86 14.35
N ALA A 636 13.35 12.60 14.24
CA ALA A 636 14.27 11.49 14.01
C ALA A 636 14.85 11.52 12.58
N ALA A 637 14.02 11.85 11.58
CA ALA A 637 14.40 11.89 10.18
C ALA A 637 15.44 12.98 9.87
N THR A 638 15.33 14.14 10.54
CA THR A 638 16.23 15.28 10.32
C THR A 638 17.37 15.37 11.34
N ALA A 639 17.46 14.43 12.28
CA ALA A 639 18.53 14.40 13.28
C ALA A 639 19.90 14.20 12.61
N GLY A 640 20.83 15.13 12.91
CA GLY A 640 22.21 15.09 12.39
C GLY A 640 22.34 15.56 10.92
N THR A 641 21.27 16.06 10.29
CA THR A 641 21.37 16.72 8.98
C THR A 641 21.55 18.23 9.16
N PRO A 642 22.18 18.95 8.20
CA PRO A 642 22.25 20.41 8.23
C PRO A 642 20.84 21.02 8.26
N GLU A 643 20.69 22.13 8.95
CA GLU A 643 19.45 22.91 8.92
C GLU A 643 19.48 23.86 7.72
N THR A 644 18.52 23.71 6.82
CA THR A 644 18.33 24.56 5.64
C THR A 644 16.97 25.22 5.71
N ASP A 645 16.81 26.39 5.08
CA ASP A 645 15.51 27.03 4.92
C ASP A 645 14.99 26.89 3.48
N PHE A 646 13.71 27.13 3.28
CA PHE A 646 13.09 27.13 1.96
C PHE A 646 13.69 28.27 1.11
N ALA A 647 14.16 27.93 -0.08
CA ALA A 647 14.80 28.89 -0.96
C ALA A 647 13.78 29.95 -1.43
N LEU A 648 14.09 31.22 -1.13
CA LEU A 648 13.28 32.36 -1.56
C LEU A 648 13.54 32.66 -3.04
N PRO A 649 12.52 32.55 -3.92
CA PRO A 649 12.69 32.90 -5.34
C PRO A 649 12.92 34.41 -5.55
N SER A 650 13.63 34.75 -6.62
CA SER A 650 13.71 36.15 -7.08
C SER A 650 12.31 36.66 -7.42
N GLY A 651 12.01 37.93 -7.06
CA GLY A 651 10.68 38.51 -7.32
C GLY A 651 9.63 38.21 -6.26
N VAL A 652 9.98 37.55 -5.17
CA VAL A 652 9.09 37.39 -3.99
C VAL A 652 9.64 38.19 -2.81
N ARG A 653 8.79 38.96 -2.16
CA ARG A 653 9.12 39.71 -0.94
C ARG A 653 8.27 39.23 0.23
N ILE A 654 8.85 39.21 1.41
CA ILE A 654 8.17 38.87 2.66
C ILE A 654 7.86 40.16 3.40
N ILE A 655 6.60 40.38 3.74
CA ILE A 655 6.15 41.55 4.49
C ILE A 655 5.37 41.10 5.74
N ALA A 656 5.40 41.92 6.77
CA ALA A 656 4.54 41.75 7.95
C ALA A 656 3.25 42.54 7.75
N VAL A 657 2.10 41.90 8.05
CA VAL A 657 0.79 42.51 7.90
C VAL A 657 -0.12 42.13 9.05
N ASP A 658 -1.08 42.96 9.32
CA ASP A 658 -2.21 42.63 10.19
C ASP A 658 -3.05 41.53 9.55
N PRO A 659 -3.35 40.45 10.28
CA PRO A 659 -4.04 39.29 9.72
C PRO A 659 -5.50 39.56 9.31
N ILE A 660 -6.11 40.57 9.85
CA ILE A 660 -7.51 40.94 9.59
C ILE A 660 -7.60 41.89 8.38
N THR A 661 -6.85 42.98 8.42
CA THR A 661 -6.95 44.06 7.41
C THR A 661 -5.97 43.92 6.26
N GLY A 662 -4.89 43.11 6.42
CA GLY A 662 -3.81 42.99 5.45
C GLY A 662 -2.88 44.21 5.39
N LEU A 663 -3.08 45.21 6.22
CA LEU A 663 -2.26 46.44 6.24
C LEU A 663 -0.93 46.21 6.97
N PRO A 664 0.16 46.89 6.56
CA PRO A 664 1.38 46.92 7.32
C PRO A 664 1.16 47.56 8.70
N PRO A 665 1.88 47.16 9.77
CA PRO A 665 1.72 47.70 11.12
C PRO A 665 1.88 49.23 11.20
N SER A 666 2.74 49.82 10.36
CA SER A 666 2.89 51.28 10.27
C SER A 666 1.63 51.98 9.78
N ALA A 667 0.98 51.43 8.76
CA ALA A 667 -0.27 52.01 8.24
C ALA A 667 -1.45 51.89 9.21
N LEU A 668 -1.45 50.87 10.05
CA LEU A 668 -2.45 50.73 11.11
C LEU A 668 -2.33 51.81 12.22
N GLN A 669 -1.09 52.18 12.57
CA GLN A 669 -0.85 53.26 13.53
C GLN A 669 -1.31 54.63 13.02
N GLU A 670 -1.18 54.84 11.72
CA GLU A 670 -1.64 56.06 11.03
C GLU A 670 -3.18 56.12 10.91
N ALA A 671 -3.82 54.97 10.71
CA ALA A 671 -5.26 54.88 10.46
C ALA A 671 -6.11 54.93 11.77
N ALA A 672 -5.56 54.55 12.92
CA ALA A 672 -6.23 54.53 14.21
C ALA A 672 -5.28 54.98 15.33
N PRO A 673 -4.98 56.31 15.42
CA PRO A 673 -4.10 56.83 16.45
C PRO A 673 -4.85 56.85 17.79
N GLY A 674 -4.80 55.79 18.56
CA GLY A 674 -5.44 55.71 19.90
C GLY A 674 -5.93 54.31 20.28
N ASP A 675 -6.06 53.40 19.32
CA ASP A 675 -6.37 52.00 19.61
C ASP A 675 -5.16 51.28 20.21
N SER A 676 -5.33 50.61 21.32
CA SER A 676 -4.28 49.79 21.91
C SER A 676 -4.04 48.60 21.00
N LEU A 677 -2.88 48.54 20.32
CA LEU A 677 -2.43 47.40 19.52
C LEU A 677 -2.34 46.10 20.35
N ALA A 678 -2.52 46.19 21.67
CA ALA A 678 -2.41 45.07 22.61
C ALA A 678 -3.55 44.04 22.50
N GLU A 679 -4.68 44.39 21.94
CA GLU A 679 -5.84 43.51 21.80
C GLU A 679 -5.94 42.85 20.39
N ARG A 680 -5.07 43.23 19.47
CA ARG A 680 -5.09 42.68 18.09
C ARG A 680 -4.26 41.42 18.00
N GLU A 681 -4.68 40.50 17.10
CA GLU A 681 -3.82 39.35 16.70
C GLU A 681 -2.45 39.87 16.21
N PRO A 682 -1.34 39.29 16.66
CA PRO A 682 -0.02 39.77 16.26
C PRO A 682 0.19 39.70 14.74
N PRO A 683 0.91 40.64 14.12
CA PRO A 683 1.16 40.63 12.68
C PRO A 683 1.70 39.29 12.16
N ILE A 684 1.21 38.85 11.02
CA ILE A 684 1.73 37.66 10.30
C ILE A 684 2.65 38.09 9.17
N SER A 685 3.61 37.22 8.83
CA SER A 685 4.39 37.42 7.61
C SER A 685 3.70 36.76 6.40
N VAL A 686 3.65 37.47 5.30
CA VAL A 686 3.12 36.95 4.01
C VAL A 686 4.18 37.15 2.92
N ALA A 687 4.23 36.21 1.98
CA ALA A 687 5.08 36.32 0.79
C ALA A 687 4.22 36.89 -0.34
N LEU A 688 4.67 37.96 -0.97
CA LEU A 688 4.01 38.62 -2.11
C LEU A 688 4.94 38.59 -3.32
N ARG A 689 4.37 38.40 -4.51
CA ARG A 689 5.09 38.50 -5.77
C ARG A 689 5.26 39.98 -6.14
N SER A 690 6.32 40.32 -6.86
CA SER A 690 6.59 41.72 -7.25
C SER A 690 5.41 42.33 -8.02
N LEU A 691 4.74 41.56 -8.86
CA LEU A 691 3.54 41.98 -9.60
C LEU A 691 2.38 42.35 -8.66
N GLU A 692 2.22 41.65 -7.54
CA GLU A 692 1.16 41.94 -6.54
C GLU A 692 1.48 43.18 -5.71
N ILE A 693 2.77 43.55 -5.63
CA ILE A 693 3.22 44.75 -4.94
C ILE A 693 3.05 45.98 -5.83
N GLU A 694 3.30 45.84 -7.12
CA GLU A 694 3.28 46.95 -8.10
C GLU A 694 1.86 47.38 -8.53
N THR A 695 0.93 46.44 -8.60
CA THR A 695 -0.43 46.68 -9.08
C THR A 695 -1.41 47.17 -8.00
N LYS A 696 -1.11 47.02 -6.72
CA LYS A 696 -2.06 47.30 -5.64
C LYS A 696 -1.88 48.56 -4.79
N PRO A 697 -0.72 49.20 -4.66
CA PRO A 697 -0.70 50.48 -3.98
C PRO A 697 -1.58 51.56 -4.62
N ALA A 698 -1.68 51.56 -5.97
CA ALA A 698 -2.51 52.52 -6.69
C ALA A 698 -4.00 52.19 -6.64
N ASP A 699 -4.38 50.90 -6.75
CA ASP A 699 -5.78 50.47 -6.72
C ASP A 699 -6.35 50.39 -5.29
N LEU A 700 -5.54 50.02 -4.27
CA LEU A 700 -5.90 50.19 -2.90
C LEU A 700 -6.09 51.65 -2.52
N LEU A 701 -5.20 52.52 -2.96
CA LEU A 701 -5.31 53.98 -2.76
C LEU A 701 -6.47 54.61 -3.52
N ALA A 702 -6.85 54.09 -4.68
CA ALA A 702 -8.03 54.54 -5.43
C ALA A 702 -9.32 54.03 -4.81
N PHE A 703 -9.35 52.76 -4.33
CA PHE A 703 -10.46 52.18 -3.58
C PHE A 703 -10.64 52.86 -2.21
N GLU A 704 -9.53 53.21 -1.53
CA GLU A 704 -9.55 54.03 -0.29
C GLU A 704 -10.10 55.44 -0.51
N LYS A 705 -9.93 56.04 -1.68
CA LYS A 705 -10.36 57.43 -1.92
C LYS A 705 -11.84 57.60 -2.20
N GLU A 706 -12.52 56.62 -2.77
CA GLU A 706 -13.93 56.80 -3.21
C GLU A 706 -14.98 55.96 -2.53
N GLN A 707 -14.67 54.79 -2.03
CA GLN A 707 -15.65 53.93 -1.30
C GLN A 707 -15.05 53.13 -0.11
N GLY A 708 -13.74 53.09 0.00
CA GLY A 708 -13.04 52.20 0.94
C GLY A 708 -13.11 52.65 2.38
N ARG A 709 -12.96 53.96 2.64
CA ARG A 709 -13.01 54.48 4.03
C ARG A 709 -14.38 54.23 4.69
N ALA A 710 -15.45 54.53 3.97
CA ALA A 710 -16.79 54.32 4.51
C ALA A 710 -17.18 52.88 4.72
N LEU A 711 -16.68 51.97 3.83
CA LEU A 711 -16.93 50.54 3.94
C LEU A 711 -16.04 49.87 5.01
N ILE A 712 -14.76 50.27 5.07
CA ILE A 712 -13.82 49.79 6.11
C ILE A 712 -14.25 50.28 7.48
N ASP A 713 -14.65 51.53 7.62
CA ASP A 713 -15.20 52.10 8.87
C ASP A 713 -16.55 51.49 9.26
N SER A 714 -17.41 51.14 8.28
CA SER A 714 -18.65 50.41 8.53
C SER A 714 -18.39 48.99 8.96
N LEU A 715 -17.49 48.25 8.25
CA LEU A 715 -17.15 46.87 8.57
C LEU A 715 -16.33 46.74 9.87
N LEU A 716 -15.49 47.72 10.17
CA LEU A 716 -14.78 47.79 11.45
C LEU A 716 -15.74 48.12 12.61
N ARG A 717 -16.77 48.96 12.39
CA ARG A 717 -17.82 49.21 13.37
C ARG A 717 -18.73 48.01 13.55
N GLU A 718 -19.17 47.33 12.49
CA GLU A 718 -19.96 46.11 12.59
C GLU A 718 -19.19 44.96 13.28
N ALA A 719 -17.89 44.79 12.97
CA ALA A 719 -17.04 43.82 13.67
C ALA A 719 -16.85 44.16 15.15
N TRP A 720 -16.76 45.45 15.48
CA TRP A 720 -16.65 45.93 16.84
C TRP A 720 -17.97 45.73 17.61
N ASP A 721 -19.11 46.12 17.01
CA ASP A 721 -20.44 45.95 17.62
C ASP A 721 -20.86 44.50 17.82
N GLN A 722 -20.35 43.58 16.99
CA GLN A 722 -20.56 42.13 17.16
C GLN A 722 -19.66 41.50 18.25
N GLN A 723 -18.54 42.11 18.60
CA GLN A 723 -17.67 41.66 19.69
C GLN A 723 -17.99 42.30 21.03
N ALA A 724 -18.65 43.46 21.05
CA ALA A 724 -19.02 44.18 22.26
C ALA A 724 -19.92 43.38 23.22
N PRO A 725 -20.91 42.58 22.76
CA PRO A 725 -21.76 41.80 23.68
C PRO A 725 -21.04 40.63 24.36
N LEU A 726 -19.89 40.20 23.84
CA LEU A 726 -19.08 39.09 24.42
C LEU A 726 -18.14 39.57 25.53
N LEU A 727 -17.89 40.87 25.63
CA LEU A 727 -17.08 41.47 26.68
C LEU A 727 -17.89 41.83 27.94
N GLU A 728 -19.21 42.08 27.84
CA GLU A 728 -20.11 42.37 28.99
C GLU A 728 -20.58 41.13 29.77
N LEU A 729 -20.23 39.92 29.34
CA LEU A 729 -20.55 38.65 30.02
C LEU A 729 -19.38 38.06 30.85
N ARG A 730 -18.35 38.89 31.16
CA ARG A 730 -17.22 38.50 32.01
C ARG A 730 -17.00 39.43 33.19
N ASP A 731 -18.06 39.78 33.91
CA ASP A 731 -18.00 40.25 35.31
C ASP A 731 -18.77 39.28 36.23
#